data_a8112176ac683a61d313e29f98d20b2f
#
_entry.id   a8112176ac683a61d313e29f98d20b2f
#
_cell.length_a   1.000
_cell.length_b   1.000
_cell.length_c   1.000
_cell.angle_alpha   90.00
_cell.angle_beta   90.00
_cell.angle_gamma   90.00
#
_symmetry.space_group_name_H-M   'P 1'
#
loop_
_entity.id
_entity.type
_entity.pdbx_description
1 polymer ?
#
loop_
_entity_poly.entity_id
_entity_poly.type
_entity_poly.pdbx_seq_one_letter_code
_entity_poly.pdbx_strand_id
1 'polypeptide(L)'
;MDLDRPSREPELLVVVRELVSELHPQRLKRGDVTLSSRLDRDLGIDSLGRTELVLRIERIFRVRLAVTAVAEMETVRDLLAAVDQAAPGGPVTLAPDVTTHADIPLIGQPDQAQTLTEMLDWHVENHPDHLHVTVLQDENTVLGTMSYRDLQTAARAVAQGLISRDIVPGDRIAMMLPTSTDFFASFFGILYAGAVPVPIYPPARMAQIEEHMRRQIVILRNAGARMLVTVPEGRTLAVLLRSQVETLEGVETVATLSAERSAHPLPPLNDPQALGLMQYTSGSTGDPKGVMLTHRALLENVRSMGNAMEATSADVFVSWLPLYHDMGLIGAWLGCCYFGARLYVMSPISFLVRPATWLWTMHKYRATFSGGPNFAFELCASRIDEADLAGLDLSALRFVVDGAEPISPPTLRRFQERFTRYGMGAGVVSPSYGLAENCVGLCFPPAGRGPLIDRIKRDSLARQGYAEPADADDPDAIEIVACGHPIRSNEVRVVDDAGREVGERHEGMLEFRGPSVTKGYFRNEAKTKELFHDGWVKSGDRAYIAGGDIHITGRVKDIIIRAGRNTYPQEIEEAVSAIPGIRKGGVAAFGSPDPSTGTERLIVMAETKETDSAARAALVAKAHEAVTAIAGSAADDIVLVAPRAVPKTSSGKVRRSSAKELYETGRTDVKQHALWWQIVRLSLSSAGRSVSRIARMIGDTLYAAWWWLVIALGFLLAWIAAVTLPTLSMRWAALRAIARGALAAVGIPVTVEGIEHIPDGNAVIVFNHASYTDAIVLAAVLPGEPAFVAKKELSEQFFAGALLRRLGVQFVERFDAAASLADAQAVTDMARRGRLFVFFPEGTFTRRAGLLGFYLGAFKVAAETGLPVVPGALRGTRTMLRGDQWFPRRTPISVAIGEPIIPSGTDFSAMLALRDAARAAILARVGEPDLGGLEKPPSPPA
;
A
#
# COMPACT_ATOMS: atom_id res chain seq x y z
N MET A 1 -29.32 -20.15 37.53
CA MET A 1 -29.24 -21.61 37.62
C MET A 1 -30.49 -22.15 36.92
N ASP A 2 -30.40 -22.25 35.58
CA ASP A 2 -31.49 -22.73 34.71
C ASP A 2 -31.12 -24.14 34.23
N LEU A 3 -31.66 -25.14 34.93
CA LEU A 3 -31.31 -26.57 34.79
C LEU A 3 -32.22 -27.34 33.82
N ASP A 4 -32.94 -26.68 32.92
CA ASP A 4 -33.95 -27.33 32.07
C ASP A 4 -33.95 -26.93 30.58
N ARG A 5 -32.79 -26.59 29.99
CA ARG A 5 -32.68 -26.53 28.52
C ARG A 5 -32.17 -27.88 28.03
N PRO A 6 -32.90 -28.58 27.13
CA PRO A 6 -32.38 -29.80 26.53
C PRO A 6 -31.07 -29.50 25.82
N SER A 7 -30.08 -30.38 26.00
CA SER A 7 -28.76 -30.26 25.39
C SER A 7 -28.92 -30.13 23.85
N ARG A 8 -28.42 -29.04 23.26
CA ARG A 8 -28.40 -28.83 21.81
C ARG A 8 -27.35 -29.70 21.08
N GLU A 9 -26.52 -30.37 21.84
CA GLU A 9 -25.39 -31.18 21.33
C GLU A 9 -25.84 -32.28 20.34
N PRO A 10 -26.85 -33.15 20.67
CA PRO A 10 -27.21 -34.24 19.76
C PRO A 10 -27.74 -33.75 18.42
N GLU A 11 -28.54 -32.68 18.45
CA GLU A 11 -29.12 -32.09 17.25
C GLU A 11 -28.07 -31.39 16.39
N LEU A 12 -27.10 -30.70 17.04
CA LEU A 12 -25.96 -30.08 16.35
C LEU A 12 -25.07 -31.11 15.65
N LEU A 13 -24.78 -32.23 16.34
CA LEU A 13 -24.01 -33.33 15.75
C LEU A 13 -24.72 -33.95 14.54
N VAL A 14 -26.05 -34.01 14.55
CA VAL A 14 -26.83 -34.46 13.38
C VAL A 14 -26.66 -33.49 12.21
N VAL A 15 -26.84 -32.20 12.43
CA VAL A 15 -26.68 -31.16 11.40
C VAL A 15 -25.29 -31.19 10.77
N VAL A 16 -24.25 -31.28 11.61
CA VAL A 16 -22.86 -31.37 11.15
C VAL A 16 -22.65 -32.67 10.37
N ARG A 17 -23.18 -33.79 10.84
CA ARG A 17 -23.07 -35.10 10.18
C ARG A 17 -23.77 -35.12 8.82
N GLU A 18 -24.98 -34.55 8.74
CA GLU A 18 -25.70 -34.40 7.46
C GLU A 18 -24.91 -33.59 6.46
N LEU A 19 -24.39 -32.44 6.84
CA LEU A 19 -23.56 -31.63 5.97
C LEU A 19 -22.28 -32.38 5.56
N VAL A 20 -21.63 -33.07 6.50
CA VAL A 20 -20.43 -33.88 6.18
C VAL A 20 -20.80 -35.03 5.27
N SER A 21 -21.98 -35.67 5.45
CA SER A 21 -22.47 -36.74 4.57
C SER A 21 -22.69 -36.21 3.15
N GLU A 22 -23.26 -35.04 2.98
CA GLU A 22 -23.47 -34.40 1.70
C GLU A 22 -22.16 -33.94 1.04
N LEU A 23 -21.28 -33.34 1.86
CA LEU A 23 -20.02 -32.77 1.37
C LEU A 23 -18.91 -33.82 1.25
N HIS A 24 -18.86 -34.82 2.15
CA HIS A 24 -17.76 -35.77 2.30
C HIS A 24 -18.23 -37.16 2.79
N PRO A 25 -19.07 -37.88 2.07
CA PRO A 25 -19.63 -39.15 2.53
C PRO A 25 -18.58 -40.18 2.95
N GLN A 26 -17.39 -40.11 2.45
CA GLN A 26 -16.29 -41.03 2.77
C GLN A 26 -15.57 -40.71 4.10
N ARG A 27 -15.70 -39.50 4.63
CA ARG A 27 -15.08 -39.17 5.93
C ARG A 27 -15.84 -39.75 7.10
N LEU A 28 -17.13 -39.87 6.98
CA LEU A 28 -17.98 -40.60 7.97
C LEU A 28 -17.64 -42.11 8.09
N LYS A 29 -17.07 -42.71 7.01
CA LYS A 29 -16.57 -44.09 7.05
C LYS A 29 -15.28 -44.26 7.86
N ARG A 30 -14.55 -43.19 8.16
CA ARG A 30 -13.28 -43.18 8.91
C ARG A 30 -13.42 -42.83 10.39
N GLY A 31 -14.57 -42.33 10.83
CA GLY A 31 -14.85 -41.97 12.24
C GLY A 31 -16.11 -41.13 12.37
N ASP A 32 -16.75 -41.17 13.54
CA ASP A 32 -17.97 -40.44 13.79
C ASP A 32 -17.67 -38.95 14.06
N VAL A 33 -18.64 -38.07 13.82
CA VAL A 33 -18.56 -36.65 14.17
C VAL A 33 -18.69 -36.52 15.68
N THR A 34 -17.71 -35.93 16.32
CA THR A 34 -17.68 -35.69 17.77
C THR A 34 -17.46 -34.19 18.05
N LEU A 35 -17.70 -33.77 19.28
CA LEU A 35 -17.44 -32.37 19.68
C LEU A 35 -15.97 -31.94 19.50
N SER A 36 -15.02 -32.88 19.56
CA SER A 36 -13.60 -32.60 19.32
C SER A 36 -13.19 -32.62 17.86
N SER A 37 -14.09 -33.00 16.94
CA SER A 37 -13.80 -32.99 15.50
C SER A 37 -13.56 -31.57 14.99
N ARG A 38 -12.44 -31.38 14.31
CA ARG A 38 -12.10 -30.09 13.67
C ARG A 38 -12.85 -29.95 12.37
N LEU A 39 -13.48 -28.77 12.19
CA LEU A 39 -14.36 -28.50 11.04
C LEU A 39 -13.63 -28.61 9.72
N ASP A 40 -12.41 -28.10 9.63
CA ASP A 40 -11.64 -28.09 8.38
C ASP A 40 -10.82 -29.38 8.17
N ARG A 41 -10.12 -29.84 9.23
CA ARG A 41 -9.14 -30.92 9.12
C ARG A 41 -9.80 -32.31 9.14
N ASP A 42 -10.69 -32.52 10.11
CA ASP A 42 -11.29 -33.82 10.31
C ASP A 42 -12.55 -33.99 9.45
N LEU A 43 -13.38 -32.95 9.39
CA LEU A 43 -14.66 -32.98 8.70
C LEU A 43 -14.61 -32.43 7.27
N GLY A 44 -13.56 -31.69 6.92
CA GLY A 44 -13.37 -31.12 5.59
C GLY A 44 -14.29 -29.95 5.23
N ILE A 45 -14.91 -29.34 6.26
CA ILE A 45 -15.82 -28.22 6.08
C ILE A 45 -14.98 -26.96 5.77
N ASP A 46 -15.01 -26.50 4.52
CA ASP A 46 -14.31 -25.32 4.05
C ASP A 46 -15.07 -24.02 4.36
N SER A 47 -14.59 -22.86 3.88
CA SER A 47 -15.27 -21.57 4.12
C SER A 47 -16.69 -21.57 3.58
N LEU A 48 -16.89 -22.16 2.40
CA LEU A 48 -18.20 -22.26 1.79
C LEU A 48 -19.07 -23.28 2.55
N GLY A 49 -18.47 -24.42 2.94
CA GLY A 49 -19.10 -25.41 3.81
C GLY A 49 -19.40 -24.86 5.22
N ARG A 50 -18.56 -23.98 5.77
CA ARG A 50 -18.84 -23.27 7.03
C ARG A 50 -20.02 -22.33 6.88
N THR A 51 -20.09 -21.57 5.79
CA THR A 51 -21.24 -20.71 5.48
C THR A 51 -22.52 -21.53 5.43
N GLU A 52 -22.51 -22.66 4.71
CA GLU A 52 -23.65 -23.57 4.64
C GLU A 52 -24.01 -24.16 6.03
N LEU A 53 -23.00 -24.54 6.81
CA LEU A 53 -23.20 -25.05 8.17
C LEU A 53 -23.84 -24.01 9.09
N VAL A 54 -23.36 -22.76 9.04
CA VAL A 54 -23.92 -21.65 9.80
C VAL A 54 -25.37 -21.40 9.44
N LEU A 55 -25.67 -21.34 8.14
CA LEU A 55 -27.04 -21.12 7.68
C LEU A 55 -28.01 -22.24 8.13
N ARG A 56 -27.55 -23.52 8.08
CA ARG A 56 -28.35 -24.64 8.58
C ARG A 56 -28.57 -24.59 10.08
N ILE A 57 -27.54 -24.27 10.85
CA ILE A 57 -27.62 -24.12 12.30
C ILE A 57 -28.57 -22.99 12.66
N GLU A 58 -28.40 -21.81 12.07
CA GLU A 58 -29.28 -20.65 12.32
C GLU A 58 -30.75 -20.97 12.04
N ARG A 59 -31.00 -21.73 10.96
CA ARG A 59 -32.37 -22.17 10.59
C ARG A 59 -32.96 -23.21 11.56
N ILE A 60 -32.17 -24.24 11.89
CA ILE A 60 -32.64 -25.36 12.72
C ILE A 60 -32.83 -24.92 14.18
N PHE A 61 -31.83 -24.21 14.74
CA PHE A 61 -31.87 -23.76 16.12
C PHE A 61 -32.59 -22.43 16.31
N ARG A 62 -33.02 -21.77 15.23
CA ARG A 62 -33.62 -20.42 15.24
C ARG A 62 -32.80 -19.43 16.04
N VAL A 63 -31.49 -19.43 15.83
CA VAL A 63 -30.53 -18.55 16.47
C VAL A 63 -29.78 -17.76 15.42
N ARG A 64 -29.08 -16.70 15.85
CA ARG A 64 -28.20 -15.92 15.01
C ARG A 64 -26.79 -15.98 15.59
N LEU A 65 -25.86 -16.56 14.82
CA LEU A 65 -24.47 -16.70 15.24
C LEU A 65 -23.69 -15.41 14.98
N ALA A 66 -22.89 -14.97 15.94
CA ALA A 66 -22.01 -13.82 15.76
C ALA A 66 -20.94 -14.12 14.71
N VAL A 67 -20.70 -13.18 13.81
CA VAL A 67 -19.70 -13.32 12.71
C VAL A 67 -18.29 -13.58 13.27
N THR A 68 -17.94 -12.96 14.39
CA THR A 68 -16.67 -13.18 15.09
C THR A 68 -16.54 -14.64 15.57
N ALA A 69 -17.58 -15.17 16.20
CA ALA A 69 -17.60 -16.57 16.64
C ALA A 69 -17.44 -17.55 15.47
N VAL A 70 -18.11 -17.26 14.34
CA VAL A 70 -18.01 -18.07 13.11
C VAL A 70 -16.61 -18.08 12.53
N ALA A 71 -15.90 -16.95 12.59
CA ALA A 71 -14.51 -16.83 12.08
C ALA A 71 -13.51 -17.64 12.95
N GLU A 72 -13.75 -17.72 14.26
CA GLU A 72 -12.84 -18.33 15.23
C GLU A 72 -13.10 -19.82 15.49
N MET A 73 -14.27 -20.35 15.10
CA MET A 73 -14.63 -21.76 15.32
C MET A 73 -13.68 -22.72 14.61
N GLU A 74 -12.97 -23.54 15.36
CA GLU A 74 -12.13 -24.61 14.83
C GLU A 74 -12.76 -26.01 14.99
N THR A 75 -13.55 -26.22 16.03
CA THR A 75 -14.14 -27.53 16.38
C THR A 75 -15.66 -27.46 16.46
N VAL A 76 -16.32 -28.65 16.49
CA VAL A 76 -17.75 -28.74 16.70
C VAL A 76 -18.15 -28.28 18.14
N ARG A 77 -17.24 -28.37 19.11
CA ARG A 77 -17.43 -27.83 20.47
C ARG A 77 -17.53 -26.30 20.47
N ASP A 78 -16.67 -25.63 19.67
CA ASP A 78 -16.72 -24.16 19.54
C ASP A 78 -18.05 -23.75 18.91
N LEU A 79 -18.51 -24.53 17.95
CA LEU A 79 -19.80 -24.36 17.31
C LEU A 79 -20.97 -24.50 18.28
N LEU A 80 -20.94 -25.51 19.16
CA LEU A 80 -21.93 -25.67 20.23
C LEU A 80 -21.95 -24.48 21.18
N ALA A 81 -20.77 -24.03 21.59
CA ALA A 81 -20.64 -22.87 22.47
C ALA A 81 -21.19 -21.58 21.80
N ALA A 82 -20.97 -21.42 20.50
CA ALA A 82 -21.54 -20.31 19.75
C ALA A 82 -23.08 -20.38 19.63
N VAL A 83 -23.64 -21.59 19.42
CA VAL A 83 -25.09 -21.81 19.40
C VAL A 83 -25.73 -21.52 20.76
N ASP A 84 -25.06 -21.88 21.86
CA ASP A 84 -25.59 -21.68 23.22
C ASP A 84 -25.55 -20.19 23.63
N GLN A 85 -24.62 -19.43 23.09
CA GLN A 85 -24.48 -17.98 23.33
C GLN A 85 -25.27 -17.13 22.33
N ALA A 86 -25.81 -17.75 21.29
CA ALA A 86 -26.45 -17.03 20.19
C ALA A 86 -27.79 -16.40 20.61
N ALA A 87 -28.04 -15.20 20.04
CA ALA A 87 -29.35 -14.56 20.18
C ALA A 87 -30.46 -15.34 19.46
N PRO A 88 -31.73 -15.27 19.90
CA PRO A 88 -32.85 -15.82 19.16
C PRO A 88 -32.89 -15.25 17.75
N GLY A 89 -32.97 -16.13 16.73
CA GLY A 89 -33.07 -15.74 15.31
C GLY A 89 -34.55 -15.68 14.90
N GLY A 90 -34.89 -14.63 14.18
CA GLY A 90 -36.21 -14.50 13.50
C GLY A 90 -36.00 -13.99 12.08
N PRO A 91 -37.03 -14.01 11.21
CA PRO A 91 -36.94 -13.38 9.91
C PRO A 91 -36.57 -11.91 10.09
N VAL A 92 -35.55 -11.46 9.36
CA VAL A 92 -35.06 -10.08 9.42
C VAL A 92 -36.05 -9.20 8.66
N THR A 93 -36.97 -8.58 9.37
CA THR A 93 -37.73 -7.46 8.84
C THR A 93 -37.07 -6.18 9.34
N LEU A 94 -36.17 -5.64 8.57
CA LEU A 94 -35.56 -4.34 8.84
C LEU A 94 -36.46 -3.28 8.19
N ALA A 95 -37.00 -2.36 9.01
CA ALA A 95 -37.49 -1.10 8.46
C ALA A 95 -36.23 -0.30 7.98
N PRO A 96 -36.36 0.44 6.86
CA PRO A 96 -35.33 1.37 6.47
C PRO A 96 -35.02 2.30 7.64
N ASP A 97 -33.73 2.41 8.00
CA ASP A 97 -33.31 3.40 8.98
C ASP A 97 -33.37 4.78 8.32
N VAL A 98 -34.55 5.37 8.32
CA VAL A 98 -34.81 6.74 7.88
C VAL A 98 -34.47 7.71 9.00
N THR A 99 -33.51 7.39 9.88
CA THR A 99 -32.93 8.41 10.71
C THR A 99 -32.27 9.40 9.77
N THR A 100 -33.08 10.32 9.33
CA THR A 100 -32.68 11.55 8.69
C THR A 100 -31.77 12.31 9.65
N HIS A 101 -30.50 11.98 9.63
CA HIS A 101 -29.55 13.04 9.83
C HIS A 101 -29.87 14.01 8.69
N ALA A 102 -30.47 15.13 9.01
CA ALA A 102 -30.93 16.11 8.05
C ALA A 102 -29.88 16.23 6.96
N ASP A 103 -30.23 15.79 5.74
CA ASP A 103 -29.34 15.85 4.59
C ASP A 103 -29.16 17.33 4.23
N ILE A 104 -28.28 18.00 4.99
CA ILE A 104 -27.75 19.28 4.55
C ILE A 104 -26.82 18.91 3.41
N PRO A 105 -27.16 19.25 2.16
CA PRO A 105 -26.26 18.98 1.05
C PRO A 105 -24.92 19.63 1.33
N LEU A 106 -23.85 18.86 1.23
CA LEU A 106 -22.51 19.45 1.37
C LEU A 106 -22.30 20.44 0.24
N ILE A 107 -21.80 21.63 0.58
CA ILE A 107 -21.56 22.68 -0.39
C ILE A 107 -20.12 22.60 -0.87
N GLY A 108 -19.94 22.39 -2.17
CA GLY A 108 -18.64 22.32 -2.82
C GLY A 108 -17.96 20.96 -2.73
N GLN A 109 -16.79 20.88 -3.35
CA GLN A 109 -15.91 19.71 -3.40
C GLN A 109 -14.46 20.18 -3.27
N PRO A 110 -13.52 19.32 -2.84
CA PRO A 110 -12.11 19.67 -2.68
C PRO A 110 -11.37 19.71 -4.03
N ASP A 111 -11.86 20.48 -5.00
CA ASP A 111 -11.33 20.53 -6.37
C ASP A 111 -9.90 21.07 -6.44
N GLN A 112 -9.52 21.94 -5.52
CA GLN A 112 -8.18 22.53 -5.43
C GLN A 112 -7.17 21.65 -4.69
N ALA A 113 -7.63 20.59 -4.01
CA ALA A 113 -6.74 19.70 -3.28
C ALA A 113 -5.75 19.01 -4.23
N GLN A 114 -4.47 19.09 -3.90
CA GLN A 114 -3.37 18.47 -4.63
C GLN A 114 -2.89 17.17 -3.95
N THR A 115 -3.20 17.02 -2.66
CA THR A 115 -2.84 15.84 -1.86
C THR A 115 -4.06 15.26 -1.15
N LEU A 116 -3.99 13.99 -0.75
CA LEU A 116 -5.06 13.35 0.02
C LEU A 116 -5.27 13.99 1.39
N THR A 117 -4.22 14.56 1.97
CA THR A 117 -4.31 15.28 3.25
C THR A 117 -5.03 16.62 3.09
N GLU A 118 -4.74 17.37 2.03
CA GLU A 118 -5.49 18.60 1.70
C GLU A 118 -6.96 18.31 1.42
N MET A 119 -7.29 17.18 0.76
CA MET A 119 -8.66 16.73 0.57
C MET A 119 -9.39 16.55 1.90
N LEU A 120 -8.77 15.86 2.87
CA LEU A 120 -9.36 15.66 4.20
C LEU A 120 -9.45 16.97 4.99
N ASP A 121 -8.40 17.78 4.95
CA ASP A 121 -8.37 19.09 5.64
C ASP A 121 -9.48 20.01 5.12
N TRP A 122 -9.73 20.02 3.79
CA TRP A 122 -10.82 20.77 3.19
C TRP A 122 -12.19 20.35 3.77
N HIS A 123 -12.45 19.04 3.89
CA HIS A 123 -13.70 18.55 4.49
C HIS A 123 -13.82 18.92 5.97
N VAL A 124 -12.72 18.88 6.71
CA VAL A 124 -12.72 19.31 8.13
C VAL A 124 -13.00 20.79 8.28
N GLU A 125 -12.52 21.62 7.37
CA GLU A 125 -12.78 23.06 7.37
C GLU A 125 -14.24 23.40 7.02
N ASN A 126 -14.81 22.67 6.05
CA ASN A 126 -16.14 22.98 5.51
C ASN A 126 -17.29 22.13 6.11
N HIS A 127 -17.00 20.85 6.46
CA HIS A 127 -18.00 19.86 6.86
C HIS A 127 -17.53 18.98 8.03
N PRO A 128 -16.96 19.54 9.13
CA PRO A 128 -16.22 18.77 10.16
C PRO A 128 -17.03 17.65 10.80
N ASP A 129 -18.30 17.89 11.05
CA ASP A 129 -19.18 16.97 11.80
C ASP A 129 -20.01 16.06 10.87
N HIS A 130 -19.78 16.14 9.54
CA HIS A 130 -20.42 15.23 8.60
C HIS A 130 -19.91 13.79 8.83
N LEU A 131 -20.87 12.86 9.01
CA LEU A 131 -20.59 11.44 9.21
C LEU A 131 -20.06 10.85 7.90
N HIS A 132 -18.80 10.48 7.91
CA HIS A 132 -18.11 9.96 6.72
C HIS A 132 -18.10 8.44 6.68
N VAL A 133 -17.68 7.77 7.77
CA VAL A 133 -17.54 6.32 7.82
C VAL A 133 -18.33 5.73 8.97
N THR A 134 -19.08 4.65 8.67
CA THR A 134 -19.71 3.76 9.66
C THR A 134 -19.18 2.35 9.44
N VAL A 135 -18.46 1.82 10.43
CA VAL A 135 -17.95 0.44 10.43
C VAL A 135 -19.00 -0.48 11.03
N LEU A 136 -19.35 -1.52 10.29
CA LEU A 136 -20.39 -2.47 10.64
C LEU A 136 -19.80 -3.86 10.90
N GLN A 137 -20.35 -4.58 11.87
CA GLN A 137 -20.16 -6.02 12.00
C GLN A 137 -21.11 -6.78 11.08
N ASP A 138 -22.37 -6.38 11.09
CA ASP A 138 -23.46 -6.85 10.24
C ASP A 138 -24.47 -5.71 10.01
N GLU A 139 -25.58 -5.98 9.34
CA GLU A 139 -26.62 -4.98 9.03
C GLU A 139 -27.25 -4.33 10.27
N ASN A 140 -27.08 -4.90 11.46
CA ASN A 140 -27.68 -4.41 12.71
C ASN A 140 -26.68 -3.81 13.69
N THR A 141 -25.42 -4.20 13.60
CA THR A 141 -24.41 -3.91 14.62
C THR A 141 -23.37 -2.92 14.10
N VAL A 142 -23.37 -1.72 14.66
CA VAL A 142 -22.34 -0.68 14.40
C VAL A 142 -21.17 -0.88 15.35
N LEU A 143 -19.96 -1.01 14.81
CA LEU A 143 -18.71 -1.13 15.57
C LEU A 143 -18.06 0.22 15.87
N GLY A 144 -18.30 1.21 15.02
CA GLY A 144 -17.78 2.56 15.19
C GLY A 144 -18.16 3.49 14.06
N THR A 145 -18.10 4.77 14.34
CA THR A 145 -18.40 5.85 13.38
C THR A 145 -17.30 6.89 13.42
N MET A 146 -17.08 7.58 12.30
CA MET A 146 -16.14 8.70 12.21
C MET A 146 -16.72 9.82 11.35
N SER A 147 -16.78 11.03 11.89
CA SER A 147 -16.90 12.25 11.13
C SER A 147 -15.55 12.62 10.48
N TYR A 148 -15.51 13.63 9.62
CA TYR A 148 -14.24 14.13 9.08
C TYR A 148 -13.32 14.67 10.18
N ARG A 149 -13.86 15.36 11.18
CA ARG A 149 -13.14 15.85 12.37
C ARG A 149 -12.54 14.70 13.18
N ASP A 150 -13.33 13.63 13.42
CA ASP A 150 -12.87 12.46 14.17
C ASP A 150 -11.71 11.78 13.43
N LEU A 151 -11.86 11.59 12.12
CA LEU A 151 -10.84 11.00 11.27
C LEU A 151 -9.53 11.80 11.30
N GLN A 152 -9.61 13.12 11.11
CA GLN A 152 -8.41 13.97 11.15
C GLN A 152 -7.76 13.95 12.54
N THR A 153 -8.55 14.06 13.61
CA THR A 153 -8.05 14.07 14.99
C THR A 153 -7.31 12.78 15.32
N ALA A 154 -7.92 11.63 15.00
CA ALA A 154 -7.30 10.33 15.21
C ALA A 154 -6.05 10.16 14.32
N ALA A 155 -6.10 10.56 13.06
CA ALA A 155 -4.98 10.50 12.14
C ALA A 155 -3.79 11.36 12.60
N ARG A 156 -4.04 12.59 13.05
CA ARG A 156 -2.97 13.45 13.58
C ARG A 156 -2.34 12.90 14.87
N ALA A 157 -3.12 12.22 15.72
CA ALA A 157 -2.58 11.54 16.89
C ALA A 157 -1.64 10.38 16.48
N VAL A 158 -2.04 9.57 15.51
CA VAL A 158 -1.17 8.53 14.94
C VAL A 158 0.09 9.12 14.32
N ALA A 159 -0.03 10.21 13.56
CA ALA A 159 1.11 10.90 12.94
C ALA A 159 2.13 11.38 13.99
N GLN A 160 1.66 11.96 15.08
CA GLN A 160 2.51 12.39 16.21
C GLN A 160 3.28 11.21 16.82
N GLY A 161 2.60 10.08 17.02
CA GLY A 161 3.23 8.84 17.50
C GLY A 161 4.23 8.23 16.52
N LEU A 162 4.03 8.39 15.21
CA LEU A 162 5.01 7.98 14.19
C LEU A 162 6.25 8.86 14.20
N ILE A 163 6.07 10.19 14.30
CA ILE A 163 7.17 11.14 14.36
C ILE A 163 7.99 10.97 15.63
N SER A 164 7.35 10.66 16.78
CA SER A 164 8.06 10.37 18.04
C SER A 164 8.95 9.12 17.94
N ARG A 165 8.72 8.25 16.96
CA ARG A 165 9.51 7.05 16.64
C ARG A 165 10.48 7.26 15.46
N ASP A 166 10.85 8.51 15.20
CA ASP A 166 11.80 8.87 14.15
C ASP A 166 11.35 8.52 12.72
N ILE A 167 10.05 8.34 12.47
CA ILE A 167 9.53 8.21 11.11
C ILE A 167 9.67 9.55 10.40
N VAL A 168 10.24 9.51 9.19
CA VAL A 168 10.52 10.68 8.37
C VAL A 168 9.74 10.60 7.04
N PRO A 169 9.50 11.74 6.37
CA PRO A 169 8.85 11.76 5.07
C PRO A 169 9.51 10.79 4.07
N GLY A 170 8.66 10.04 3.37
CA GLY A 170 9.08 9.00 2.43
C GLY A 170 9.37 7.62 3.05
N ASP A 171 9.34 7.46 4.38
CA ASP A 171 9.37 6.14 5.01
C ASP A 171 8.11 5.34 4.68
N ARG A 172 8.23 4.02 4.52
CA ARG A 172 7.11 3.13 4.21
C ARG A 172 6.66 2.45 5.49
N ILE A 173 5.37 2.59 5.78
CA ILE A 173 4.73 2.04 6.97
C ILE A 173 3.72 0.99 6.53
N ALA A 174 3.96 -0.26 6.91
CA ALA A 174 3.03 -1.33 6.61
C ALA A 174 1.83 -1.29 7.57
N MET A 175 0.64 -1.53 7.03
CA MET A 175 -0.62 -1.56 7.76
C MET A 175 -1.22 -2.95 7.65
N MET A 176 -1.18 -3.73 8.74
CA MET A 176 -1.82 -5.05 8.84
C MET A 176 -3.01 -4.95 9.80
N LEU A 177 -4.04 -4.24 9.35
CA LEU A 177 -5.22 -3.90 10.13
C LEU A 177 -6.49 -4.49 9.48
N PRO A 178 -7.45 -4.96 10.26
CA PRO A 178 -8.79 -5.32 9.75
C PRO A 178 -9.57 -4.05 9.36
N THR A 179 -10.74 -4.24 8.74
CA THR A 179 -11.70 -3.17 8.51
C THR A 179 -12.18 -2.62 9.86
N SER A 180 -11.69 -1.45 10.24
CA SER A 180 -11.95 -0.80 11.54
C SER A 180 -11.65 0.69 11.45
N THR A 181 -12.09 1.48 12.44
CA THR A 181 -11.74 2.90 12.56
C THR A 181 -10.23 3.12 12.60
N ASP A 182 -9.49 2.20 13.19
CA ASP A 182 -8.02 2.22 13.26
C ASP A 182 -7.35 2.18 11.88
N PHE A 183 -7.95 1.49 10.91
CA PHE A 183 -7.42 1.47 9.53
C PHE A 183 -7.44 2.87 8.92
N PHE A 184 -8.58 3.57 9.03
CA PHE A 184 -8.75 4.90 8.45
C PHE A 184 -7.85 5.93 9.13
N ALA A 185 -7.79 5.92 10.46
CA ALA A 185 -6.91 6.77 11.25
C ALA A 185 -5.43 6.54 10.92
N SER A 186 -5.02 5.26 10.79
CA SER A 186 -3.63 4.91 10.43
C SER A 186 -3.25 5.36 9.04
N PHE A 187 -4.12 5.17 8.04
CA PHE A 187 -3.84 5.56 6.66
C PHE A 187 -3.53 7.05 6.55
N PHE A 188 -4.43 7.90 7.02
CA PHE A 188 -4.18 9.35 7.02
C PHE A 188 -3.10 9.77 8.02
N GLY A 189 -2.97 9.06 9.14
CA GLY A 189 -1.90 9.33 10.10
C GLY A 189 -0.50 9.13 9.50
N ILE A 190 -0.33 8.08 8.70
CA ILE A 190 0.90 7.84 7.94
C ILE A 190 1.14 8.95 6.92
N LEU A 191 0.09 9.37 6.21
CA LEU A 191 0.19 10.49 5.27
C LEU A 191 0.54 11.81 5.97
N TYR A 192 -0.10 12.14 7.10
CA TYR A 192 0.22 13.34 7.87
C TYR A 192 1.65 13.33 8.46
N ALA A 193 2.23 12.16 8.66
CA ALA A 193 3.65 12.03 9.00
C ALA A 193 4.58 12.19 7.77
N GLY A 194 4.03 12.37 6.56
CA GLY A 194 4.77 12.40 5.30
C GLY A 194 5.27 11.04 4.84
N ALA A 195 4.86 9.98 5.51
CA ALA A 195 5.23 8.61 5.20
C ALA A 195 4.27 7.99 4.16
N VAL A 196 4.65 6.83 3.62
CA VAL A 196 3.88 6.14 2.58
C VAL A 196 3.17 4.93 3.18
N PRO A 197 1.83 4.87 3.15
CA PRO A 197 1.08 3.72 3.61
C PRO A 197 1.28 2.52 2.67
N VAL A 198 1.46 1.33 3.26
CA VAL A 198 1.58 0.05 2.57
C VAL A 198 0.56 -0.91 3.17
N PRO A 199 -0.70 -0.89 2.71
CA PRO A 199 -1.71 -1.81 3.20
C PRO A 199 -1.37 -3.26 2.84
N ILE A 200 -1.40 -4.14 3.84
CA ILE A 200 -1.20 -5.58 3.69
C ILE A 200 -2.32 -6.33 4.40
N TYR A 201 -2.70 -7.47 3.85
CA TYR A 201 -3.82 -8.21 4.41
C TYR A 201 -3.44 -8.95 5.71
N PRO A 202 -4.29 -8.90 6.75
CA PRO A 202 -4.12 -9.70 7.94
C PRO A 202 -4.34 -11.20 7.64
N PRO A 203 -3.81 -12.13 8.44
CA PRO A 203 -4.02 -13.56 8.24
C PRO A 203 -5.50 -13.91 8.39
N ALA A 204 -6.13 -14.35 7.30
CA ALA A 204 -7.54 -14.75 7.33
C ALA A 204 -7.74 -16.13 7.98
N ARG A 205 -6.69 -16.96 8.07
CA ARG A 205 -6.75 -18.32 8.62
C ARG A 205 -5.40 -18.73 9.22
N MET A 206 -5.42 -19.21 10.44
CA MET A 206 -4.24 -19.73 11.13
C MET A 206 -3.65 -20.98 10.46
N ALA A 207 -4.48 -21.79 9.79
CA ALA A 207 -4.03 -23.02 9.10
C ALA A 207 -3.08 -22.77 7.92
N GLN A 208 -3.07 -21.56 7.33
CA GLN A 208 -2.19 -21.16 6.22
C GLN A 208 -1.19 -20.07 6.61
N ILE A 209 -0.88 -19.96 7.90
CA ILE A 209 -0.07 -18.87 8.44
C ILE A 209 1.35 -18.84 7.86
N GLU A 210 1.96 -19.99 7.57
CA GLU A 210 3.32 -20.07 7.02
C GLU A 210 3.40 -19.45 5.61
N GLU A 211 2.48 -19.80 4.71
CA GLU A 211 2.44 -19.23 3.36
C GLU A 211 2.12 -17.74 3.40
N HIS A 212 1.15 -17.37 4.24
CA HIS A 212 0.83 -15.96 4.49
C HIS A 212 2.07 -15.18 4.95
N MET A 213 2.77 -15.67 5.98
CA MET A 213 3.97 -15.02 6.51
C MET A 213 5.07 -14.91 5.49
N ARG A 214 5.35 -15.96 4.71
CA ARG A 214 6.34 -15.91 3.63
C ARG A 214 6.04 -14.78 2.65
N ARG A 215 4.79 -14.65 2.25
CA ARG A 215 4.37 -13.59 1.33
C ARG A 215 4.50 -12.20 1.95
N GLN A 216 4.09 -12.02 3.22
CA GLN A 216 4.25 -10.75 3.91
C GLN A 216 5.73 -10.36 4.07
N ILE A 217 6.61 -11.32 4.34
CA ILE A 217 8.06 -11.08 4.41
C ILE A 217 8.59 -10.54 3.07
N VAL A 218 8.16 -11.11 1.93
CA VAL A 218 8.57 -10.64 0.60
C VAL A 218 8.10 -9.21 0.37
N ILE A 219 6.83 -8.91 0.68
CA ILE A 219 6.25 -7.56 0.55
C ILE A 219 7.02 -6.56 1.42
N LEU A 220 7.18 -6.85 2.72
CA LEU A 220 7.84 -5.95 3.67
C LEU A 220 9.30 -5.67 3.31
N ARG A 221 10.02 -6.69 2.81
CA ARG A 221 11.40 -6.53 2.32
C ARG A 221 11.48 -5.68 1.06
N ASN A 222 10.61 -5.95 0.08
CA ASN A 222 10.57 -5.16 -1.15
C ASN A 222 10.20 -3.71 -0.83
N ALA A 223 9.15 -3.47 -0.04
CA ALA A 223 8.76 -2.13 0.41
C ALA A 223 9.88 -1.43 1.21
N GLY A 224 10.76 -2.20 1.85
CA GLY A 224 11.68 -1.66 2.83
C GLY A 224 10.92 -1.01 3.97
N ALA A 225 9.84 -1.67 4.43
CA ALA A 225 8.98 -1.16 5.48
C ALA A 225 9.78 -0.93 6.76
N ARG A 226 9.64 0.27 7.33
CA ARG A 226 10.34 0.67 8.54
C ARG A 226 9.57 0.32 9.81
N MET A 227 8.25 0.41 9.73
CA MET A 227 7.33 0.08 10.82
C MET A 227 6.15 -0.74 10.31
N LEU A 228 5.58 -1.56 11.19
CA LEU A 228 4.33 -2.29 10.97
C LEU A 228 3.31 -1.87 12.02
N VAL A 229 2.16 -1.35 11.56
CA VAL A 229 1.00 -1.06 12.41
C VAL A 229 0.04 -2.24 12.34
N THR A 230 -0.35 -2.77 13.51
CA THR A 230 -1.23 -3.95 13.61
C THR A 230 -2.14 -3.86 14.84
N VAL A 231 -3.04 -4.82 14.99
CA VAL A 231 -3.89 -4.97 16.19
C VAL A 231 -3.11 -5.65 17.33
N PRO A 232 -3.53 -5.49 18.60
CA PRO A 232 -2.87 -6.12 19.75
C PRO A 232 -2.70 -7.63 19.58
N GLU A 233 -3.70 -8.35 19.09
CA GLU A 233 -3.71 -9.79 18.84
C GLU A 233 -2.71 -10.20 17.74
N GLY A 234 -2.48 -9.33 16.77
CA GLY A 234 -1.52 -9.52 15.69
C GLY A 234 -0.06 -9.31 16.09
N ARG A 235 0.19 -8.75 17.29
CA ARG A 235 1.53 -8.31 17.71
C ARG A 235 2.54 -9.45 17.80
N THR A 236 2.13 -10.62 18.30
CA THR A 236 3.02 -11.80 18.36
C THR A 236 3.49 -12.24 16.98
N LEU A 237 2.57 -12.27 16.02
CA LEU A 237 2.87 -12.59 14.62
C LEU A 237 3.76 -11.53 13.96
N ALA A 238 3.48 -10.27 14.23
CA ALA A 238 4.24 -9.14 13.73
C ALA A 238 5.69 -9.10 14.25
N VAL A 239 5.93 -9.56 15.47
CA VAL A 239 7.29 -9.72 16.01
C VAL A 239 8.07 -10.80 15.25
N LEU A 240 7.42 -11.89 14.82
CA LEU A 240 8.05 -12.89 13.96
C LEU A 240 8.40 -12.29 12.58
N LEU A 241 7.53 -11.45 11.99
CA LEU A 241 7.84 -10.71 10.76
C LEU A 241 9.05 -9.78 10.94
N ARG A 242 9.10 -9.05 12.06
CA ARG A 242 10.22 -8.17 12.40
C ARG A 242 11.55 -8.91 12.43
N SER A 243 11.57 -10.13 12.96
CA SER A 243 12.80 -10.93 13.01
C SER A 243 13.33 -11.34 11.63
N GLN A 244 12.45 -11.34 10.61
CA GLN A 244 12.77 -11.75 9.24
C GLN A 244 13.05 -10.58 8.29
N VAL A 245 12.66 -9.34 8.65
CA VAL A 245 12.77 -8.15 7.80
C VAL A 245 13.73 -7.15 8.46
N GLU A 246 14.87 -6.92 7.83
CA GLU A 246 15.95 -6.10 8.41
C GLU A 246 15.57 -4.63 8.58
N THR A 247 14.76 -4.10 7.66
CA THR A 247 14.34 -2.70 7.68
C THR A 247 13.24 -2.42 8.70
N LEU A 248 12.57 -3.47 9.24
CA LEU A 248 11.45 -3.32 10.14
C LEU A 248 11.95 -3.04 11.58
N GLU A 249 12.00 -1.76 11.93
CA GLU A 249 12.50 -1.28 13.22
C GLU A 249 11.47 -1.43 14.34
N GLY A 250 10.16 -1.23 14.04
CA GLY A 250 9.08 -1.22 15.02
C GLY A 250 7.84 -2.01 14.61
N VAL A 251 7.11 -2.47 15.63
CA VAL A 251 5.76 -3.03 15.53
C VAL A 251 4.89 -2.33 16.55
N GLU A 252 3.88 -1.60 16.09
CA GLU A 252 3.04 -0.75 16.90
C GLU A 252 1.57 -1.05 16.73
N THR A 253 0.76 -0.60 17.69
CA THR A 253 -0.69 -0.55 17.56
C THR A 253 -1.14 0.90 17.46
N VAL A 254 -2.34 1.13 16.95
CA VAL A 254 -2.90 2.49 16.88
C VAL A 254 -2.99 3.12 18.27
N ALA A 255 -3.37 2.35 19.28
CA ALA A 255 -3.44 2.82 20.66
C ALA A 255 -2.08 3.30 21.18
N THR A 256 -0.99 2.54 20.91
CA THR A 256 0.36 2.94 21.35
C THR A 256 0.87 4.18 20.61
N LEU A 257 0.54 4.31 19.33
CA LEU A 257 0.89 5.52 18.55
C LEU A 257 0.11 6.74 19.02
N SER A 258 -1.19 6.62 19.24
CA SER A 258 -2.05 7.74 19.62
C SER A 258 -1.83 8.25 21.06
N ALA A 259 -1.23 7.44 21.92
CA ALA A 259 -0.92 7.81 23.31
C ALA A 259 0.29 8.75 23.43
N GLU A 260 1.16 8.76 22.43
CA GLU A 260 2.38 9.56 22.45
C GLU A 260 2.22 10.88 21.67
N ARG A 261 2.86 11.92 22.19
CA ARG A 261 2.92 13.25 21.57
C ARG A 261 4.36 13.58 21.20
N SER A 262 4.59 13.91 19.94
CA SER A 262 5.89 14.45 19.52
C SER A 262 5.96 15.95 19.83
N ALA A 263 7.13 16.45 20.24
CA ALA A 263 7.40 17.88 20.32
C ALA A 263 7.56 18.53 18.93
N HIS A 264 7.72 17.72 17.87
CA HIS A 264 7.91 18.21 16.51
C HIS A 264 6.57 18.41 15.80
N PRO A 265 6.40 19.51 15.04
CA PRO A 265 5.22 19.74 14.23
C PRO A 265 5.11 18.69 13.10
N LEU A 266 3.89 18.51 12.60
CA LEU A 266 3.66 17.69 11.41
C LEU A 266 4.39 18.32 10.21
N PRO A 267 5.01 17.50 9.34
CA PRO A 267 5.67 18.02 8.15
C PRO A 267 4.65 18.64 7.19
N PRO A 268 4.97 19.72 6.50
CA PRO A 268 4.13 20.22 5.41
C PRO A 268 4.13 19.23 4.25
N LEU A 269 2.95 18.97 3.69
CA LEU A 269 2.70 17.95 2.68
C LEU A 269 2.07 18.59 1.43
N ASN A 270 2.89 19.26 0.63
CA ASN A 270 2.42 20.04 -0.52
C ASN A 270 2.90 19.45 -1.87
N ASP A 271 3.56 18.29 -1.85
CA ASP A 271 4.05 17.69 -3.10
C ASP A 271 3.04 16.68 -3.66
N PRO A 272 2.29 17.05 -4.72
CA PRO A 272 1.34 16.14 -5.36
C PRO A 272 2.01 14.95 -6.03
N GLN A 273 3.31 15.02 -6.28
CA GLN A 273 4.10 13.95 -6.87
C GLN A 273 4.70 13.00 -5.83
N ALA A 274 4.59 13.31 -4.53
CA ALA A 274 4.94 12.37 -3.47
C ALA A 274 4.05 11.12 -3.53
N LEU A 275 4.58 9.98 -3.05
CA LEU A 275 3.80 8.76 -2.99
C LEU A 275 2.72 8.86 -1.90
N GLY A 276 1.46 8.77 -2.31
CA GLY A 276 0.30 8.69 -1.43
C GLY A 276 -0.05 7.25 -1.02
N LEU A 277 0.40 6.26 -1.80
CA LEU A 277 0.11 4.85 -1.54
C LEU A 277 1.12 3.95 -2.26
N MET A 278 1.50 2.86 -1.61
CA MET A 278 2.18 1.74 -2.27
C MET A 278 1.27 0.51 -2.21
N GLN A 279 0.64 0.20 -3.34
CA GLN A 279 -0.31 -0.90 -3.45
C GLN A 279 0.38 -2.17 -3.93
N TYR A 280 0.34 -3.23 -3.12
CA TYR A 280 0.88 -4.53 -3.54
C TYR A 280 -0.15 -5.36 -4.28
N THR A 281 0.22 -5.77 -5.49
CA THR A 281 -0.58 -6.70 -6.30
C THR A 281 0.05 -8.09 -6.33
N SER A 282 -0.80 -9.11 -6.51
CA SER A 282 -0.36 -10.50 -6.62
C SER A 282 0.17 -10.83 -8.00
N GLY A 283 1.19 -10.18 -8.50
CA GLY A 283 1.69 -10.36 -9.87
C GLY A 283 1.45 -11.75 -10.48
N SER A 284 1.17 -11.83 -11.77
CA SER A 284 0.95 -13.09 -12.51
C SER A 284 2.13 -14.08 -12.42
N THR A 285 3.32 -13.60 -12.02
CA THR A 285 4.54 -14.38 -11.83
C THR A 285 4.76 -14.87 -10.40
N GLY A 286 3.78 -14.68 -9.49
CA GLY A 286 3.89 -15.13 -8.10
C GLY A 286 4.53 -14.12 -7.15
N ASP A 287 5.47 -13.29 -7.59
CA ASP A 287 6.12 -12.29 -6.75
C ASP A 287 5.27 -11.02 -6.62
N PRO A 288 5.05 -10.53 -5.40
CA PRO A 288 4.32 -9.29 -5.16
C PRO A 288 5.04 -8.08 -5.76
N LYS A 289 4.28 -7.21 -6.45
CA LYS A 289 4.78 -5.96 -7.02
C LYS A 289 4.19 -4.77 -6.28
N GLY A 290 5.03 -3.87 -5.81
CA GLY A 290 4.61 -2.62 -5.16
C GLY A 290 4.35 -1.53 -6.20
N VAL A 291 3.10 -1.29 -6.54
CA VAL A 291 2.68 -0.24 -7.46
C VAL A 291 2.79 1.12 -6.77
N MET A 292 3.52 2.05 -7.36
CA MET A 292 3.78 3.39 -6.81
C MET A 292 2.71 4.38 -7.26
N LEU A 293 1.87 4.84 -6.33
CA LEU A 293 0.77 5.76 -6.60
C LEU A 293 1.01 7.10 -5.91
N THR A 294 1.01 8.19 -6.69
CA THR A 294 1.18 9.54 -6.16
C THR A 294 -0.14 10.11 -5.66
N HIS A 295 -0.09 11.14 -4.82
CA HIS A 295 -1.28 11.87 -4.39
C HIS A 295 -2.08 12.38 -5.59
N ARG A 296 -1.40 12.98 -6.59
CA ARG A 296 -2.04 13.46 -7.81
C ARG A 296 -2.74 12.34 -8.57
N ALA A 297 -2.07 11.21 -8.79
CA ALA A 297 -2.66 10.10 -9.55
C ALA A 297 -3.92 9.56 -8.86
N LEU A 298 -3.89 9.42 -7.52
CA LEU A 298 -5.02 8.96 -6.72
C LEU A 298 -6.21 9.93 -6.82
N LEU A 299 -5.98 11.24 -6.65
CA LEU A 299 -7.04 12.25 -6.73
C LEU A 299 -7.64 12.33 -8.14
N GLU A 300 -6.82 12.30 -9.20
CA GLU A 300 -7.30 12.31 -10.59
C GLU A 300 -8.16 11.09 -10.91
N ASN A 301 -7.78 9.91 -10.42
CA ASN A 301 -8.56 8.69 -10.61
C ASN A 301 -9.90 8.78 -9.87
N VAL A 302 -9.89 9.20 -8.60
CA VAL A 302 -11.10 9.36 -7.78
C VAL A 302 -12.07 10.34 -8.40
N ARG A 303 -11.59 11.52 -8.83
CA ARG A 303 -12.40 12.53 -9.54
C ARG A 303 -13.03 11.97 -10.82
N SER A 304 -12.23 11.31 -11.63
CA SER A 304 -12.69 10.77 -12.92
C SER A 304 -13.70 9.65 -12.76
N MET A 305 -13.50 8.75 -11.78
CA MET A 305 -14.48 7.69 -11.46
C MET A 305 -15.79 8.27 -10.94
N GLY A 306 -15.73 9.17 -9.97
CA GLY A 306 -16.94 9.77 -9.40
C GLY A 306 -17.74 10.55 -10.45
N ASN A 307 -17.05 11.26 -11.36
CA ASN A 307 -17.72 11.92 -12.48
C ASN A 307 -18.41 10.91 -13.42
N ALA A 308 -17.79 9.75 -13.70
CA ALA A 308 -18.40 8.70 -14.53
C ALA A 308 -19.62 8.06 -13.87
N MET A 309 -19.65 8.00 -12.55
CA MET A 309 -20.74 7.47 -11.75
C MET A 309 -21.76 8.55 -11.35
N GLU A 310 -21.52 9.81 -11.69
CA GLU A 310 -22.32 10.98 -11.26
C GLU A 310 -22.44 11.06 -9.72
N ALA A 311 -21.32 10.84 -9.04
CA ALA A 311 -21.26 10.80 -7.59
C ALA A 311 -21.45 12.18 -6.95
N THR A 312 -22.17 12.22 -5.85
CA THR A 312 -22.47 13.43 -5.07
C THR A 312 -22.37 13.14 -3.56
N SER A 313 -22.45 14.19 -2.75
CA SER A 313 -22.49 14.06 -1.29
C SER A 313 -23.80 13.44 -0.75
N ALA A 314 -24.87 13.39 -1.56
CA ALA A 314 -26.11 12.72 -1.20
C ALA A 314 -26.03 11.19 -1.32
N ASP A 315 -25.00 10.68 -1.96
CA ASP A 315 -24.84 9.25 -2.18
C ASP A 315 -24.41 8.49 -0.92
N VAL A 316 -24.83 7.24 -0.87
CA VAL A 316 -24.52 6.30 0.19
C VAL A 316 -23.87 5.07 -0.43
N PHE A 317 -22.65 4.78 -0.02
CA PHE A 317 -21.89 3.62 -0.47
C PHE A 317 -21.90 2.53 0.61
N VAL A 318 -22.37 1.33 0.27
CA VAL A 318 -22.24 0.14 1.11
C VAL A 318 -21.13 -0.75 0.55
N SER A 319 -20.10 -1.05 1.36
CA SER A 319 -18.94 -1.84 0.95
C SER A 319 -18.63 -2.96 1.94
N TRP A 320 -18.28 -4.12 1.40
CA TRP A 320 -17.62 -5.21 2.13
C TRP A 320 -16.22 -5.49 1.56
N LEU A 321 -15.77 -4.68 0.60
CA LEU A 321 -14.48 -4.86 -0.06
C LEU A 321 -13.33 -4.66 0.91
N PRO A 322 -12.28 -5.47 0.80
CA PRO A 322 -11.11 -5.34 1.67
C PRO A 322 -10.38 -4.02 1.43
N LEU A 323 -10.06 -3.30 2.50
CA LEU A 323 -9.36 -2.02 2.44
C LEU A 323 -7.86 -2.14 2.08
N TYR A 324 -7.31 -3.35 2.04
CA TYR A 324 -5.96 -3.60 1.52
C TYR A 324 -5.93 -3.86 0.00
N HIS A 325 -7.08 -3.75 -0.67
CA HIS A 325 -7.24 -3.85 -2.12
C HIS A 325 -7.69 -2.51 -2.70
N ASP A 326 -7.20 -2.16 -3.90
CA ASP A 326 -7.46 -0.90 -4.58
C ASP A 326 -8.96 -0.57 -4.72
N MET A 327 -9.80 -1.55 -5.11
CA MET A 327 -11.24 -1.35 -5.26
C MET A 327 -11.93 -0.93 -3.95
N GLY A 328 -11.54 -1.52 -2.80
CA GLY A 328 -12.08 -1.15 -1.49
C GLY A 328 -11.48 0.14 -0.93
N LEU A 329 -10.17 0.31 -1.10
CA LEU A 329 -9.43 1.45 -0.57
C LEU A 329 -9.66 2.72 -1.39
N ILE A 330 -9.41 2.65 -2.70
CA ILE A 330 -9.47 3.82 -3.59
C ILE A 330 -10.89 4.00 -4.12
N GLY A 331 -11.48 2.93 -4.68
CA GLY A 331 -12.79 2.98 -5.32
C GLY A 331 -13.91 3.31 -4.33
N ALA A 332 -14.01 2.56 -3.24
CA ALA A 332 -15.07 2.79 -2.26
C ALA A 332 -14.72 3.92 -1.29
N TRP A 333 -13.63 3.80 -0.51
CA TRP A 333 -13.40 4.73 0.59
C TRP A 333 -12.89 6.10 0.14
N LEU A 334 -11.77 6.18 -0.60
CA LEU A 334 -11.25 7.49 -1.04
C LEU A 334 -12.23 8.21 -1.99
N GLY A 335 -13.01 7.45 -2.77
CA GLY A 335 -14.12 7.98 -3.55
C GLY A 335 -15.16 8.67 -2.67
N CYS A 336 -15.68 7.99 -1.65
CA CYS A 336 -16.61 8.58 -0.68
C CYS A 336 -15.99 9.77 0.05
N CYS A 337 -14.71 9.67 0.40
CA CYS A 337 -14.00 10.75 1.10
C CYS A 337 -13.95 12.03 0.26
N TYR A 338 -13.69 11.92 -1.05
CA TYR A 338 -13.63 13.08 -1.95
C TYR A 338 -14.99 13.74 -2.16
N PHE A 339 -16.01 12.93 -2.47
CA PHE A 339 -17.36 13.44 -2.83
C PHE A 339 -18.23 13.79 -1.63
N GLY A 340 -17.79 13.53 -0.41
CA GLY A 340 -18.60 13.74 0.80
C GLY A 340 -19.69 12.69 0.99
N ALA A 341 -19.66 11.59 0.24
CA ALA A 341 -20.59 10.48 0.34
C ALA A 341 -20.39 9.69 1.64
N ARG A 342 -21.46 9.14 2.19
CA ARG A 342 -21.40 8.29 3.39
C ARG A 342 -20.95 6.88 3.03
N LEU A 343 -19.98 6.36 3.77
CA LEU A 343 -19.50 4.99 3.62
C LEU A 343 -19.97 4.12 4.77
N TYR A 344 -20.72 3.08 4.46
CA TYR A 344 -21.03 1.98 5.37
C TYR A 344 -20.18 0.79 4.97
N VAL A 345 -19.26 0.38 5.84
CA VAL A 345 -18.28 -0.65 5.52
C VAL A 345 -18.29 -1.79 6.52
N MET A 346 -18.32 -3.02 6.01
CA MET A 346 -18.20 -4.25 6.81
C MET A 346 -16.97 -5.04 6.39
N SER A 347 -16.56 -5.99 7.23
CA SER A 347 -15.44 -6.84 6.89
C SER A 347 -15.78 -7.80 5.73
N PRO A 348 -14.81 -8.19 4.90
CA PRO A 348 -15.03 -9.22 3.88
C PRO A 348 -15.57 -10.54 4.45
N ILE A 349 -15.18 -10.86 5.68
CA ILE A 349 -15.64 -12.08 6.37
C ILE A 349 -17.14 -12.01 6.65
N SER A 350 -17.68 -10.86 7.03
CA SER A 350 -19.12 -10.66 7.26
C SER A 350 -19.94 -11.03 6.02
N PHE A 351 -19.53 -10.54 4.86
CA PHE A 351 -20.15 -10.89 3.58
C PHE A 351 -20.00 -12.39 3.24
N LEU A 352 -18.80 -12.95 3.37
CA LEU A 352 -18.54 -14.35 3.00
C LEU A 352 -19.30 -15.33 3.88
N VAL A 353 -19.50 -15.01 5.15
CA VAL A 353 -20.29 -15.83 6.09
C VAL A 353 -21.78 -15.73 5.77
N ARG A 354 -22.27 -14.54 5.48
CA ARG A 354 -23.71 -14.30 5.20
C ARG A 354 -23.86 -13.27 4.07
N PRO A 355 -23.94 -13.72 2.80
CA PRO A 355 -24.08 -12.81 1.66
C PRO A 355 -25.30 -11.89 1.73
N ALA A 356 -26.41 -12.31 2.35
CA ALA A 356 -27.60 -11.52 2.55
C ALA A 356 -27.33 -10.22 3.35
N THR A 357 -26.34 -10.21 4.25
CA THR A 357 -25.93 -9.02 5.02
C THR A 357 -25.62 -7.83 4.11
N TRP A 358 -24.97 -8.07 2.96
CA TRP A 358 -24.67 -7.03 1.99
C TRP A 358 -25.95 -6.38 1.44
N LEU A 359 -26.92 -7.20 1.02
CA LEU A 359 -28.20 -6.74 0.47
C LEU A 359 -29.05 -6.01 1.53
N TRP A 360 -29.12 -6.56 2.73
CA TRP A 360 -29.86 -5.94 3.84
C TRP A 360 -29.22 -4.65 4.33
N THR A 361 -27.91 -4.52 4.27
CA THR A 361 -27.24 -3.26 4.56
C THR A 361 -27.56 -2.21 3.51
N MET A 362 -27.58 -2.59 2.21
CA MET A 362 -28.02 -1.69 1.15
C MET A 362 -29.47 -1.24 1.32
N HIS A 363 -30.36 -2.15 1.69
CA HIS A 363 -31.77 -1.83 2.00
C HIS A 363 -31.87 -0.83 3.17
N LYS A 364 -31.26 -1.19 4.30
CA LYS A 364 -31.36 -0.41 5.55
C LYS A 364 -30.90 1.03 5.39
N TYR A 365 -29.74 1.22 4.77
CA TYR A 365 -29.13 2.54 4.64
C TYR A 365 -29.46 3.23 3.32
N ARG A 366 -30.41 2.68 2.54
CA ARG A 366 -30.84 3.22 1.24
C ARG A 366 -29.65 3.49 0.32
N ALA A 367 -28.73 2.51 0.22
CA ALA A 367 -27.52 2.65 -0.58
C ALA A 367 -27.84 3.01 -2.03
N THR A 368 -27.10 3.98 -2.56
CA THR A 368 -27.15 4.36 -3.97
C THR A 368 -26.02 3.71 -4.76
N PHE A 369 -24.88 3.47 -4.10
CA PHE A 369 -23.69 2.87 -4.67
C PHE A 369 -23.23 1.63 -3.91
N SER A 370 -22.69 0.67 -4.64
CA SER A 370 -21.99 -0.49 -4.11
C SER A 370 -21.08 -1.08 -5.17
N GLY A 371 -20.40 -2.18 -4.85
CA GLY A 371 -19.61 -2.91 -5.83
C GLY A 371 -19.00 -4.19 -5.25
N GLY A 372 -18.60 -5.05 -6.16
CA GLY A 372 -17.95 -6.30 -5.83
C GLY A 372 -17.38 -7.00 -7.06
N PRO A 373 -16.55 -8.02 -6.88
CA PRO A 373 -16.17 -8.91 -7.96
C PRO A 373 -17.33 -9.85 -8.34
N ASN A 374 -17.28 -10.37 -9.54
CA ASN A 374 -18.34 -11.18 -10.16
C ASN A 374 -18.80 -12.37 -9.28
N PHE A 375 -17.86 -12.99 -8.51
CA PHE A 375 -18.24 -14.09 -7.61
C PHE A 375 -19.26 -13.67 -6.53
N ALA A 376 -19.26 -12.39 -6.12
CA ALA A 376 -20.19 -11.91 -5.12
C ALA A 376 -21.62 -11.86 -5.65
N PHE A 377 -21.76 -11.45 -6.90
CA PHE A 377 -23.05 -11.47 -7.61
C PHE A 377 -23.57 -12.90 -7.78
N GLU A 378 -22.69 -13.82 -8.18
CA GLU A 378 -23.02 -15.25 -8.27
C GLU A 378 -23.43 -15.83 -6.92
N LEU A 379 -22.71 -15.49 -5.85
CA LEU A 379 -23.00 -15.97 -4.49
C LEU A 379 -24.37 -15.49 -4.01
N CYS A 380 -24.68 -14.21 -4.22
CA CYS A 380 -26.01 -13.66 -3.89
C CYS A 380 -27.13 -14.26 -4.76
N ALA A 381 -26.88 -14.44 -6.06
CA ALA A 381 -27.88 -15.01 -6.97
C ALA A 381 -28.18 -16.48 -6.72
N SER A 382 -27.21 -17.26 -6.17
CA SER A 382 -27.33 -18.74 -6.09
C SER A 382 -27.45 -19.31 -4.68
N ARG A 383 -27.11 -18.53 -3.60
CA ARG A 383 -26.98 -19.09 -2.24
C ARG A 383 -27.94 -18.54 -1.19
N ILE A 384 -28.61 -17.43 -1.46
CA ILE A 384 -29.55 -16.82 -0.54
C ILE A 384 -30.94 -17.42 -0.79
N ASP A 385 -31.61 -17.88 0.26
CA ASP A 385 -32.97 -18.40 0.15
C ASP A 385 -33.98 -17.24 -0.03
N GLU A 386 -35.07 -17.45 -0.76
CA GLU A 386 -36.13 -16.45 -0.97
C GLU A 386 -36.76 -15.97 0.34
N ALA A 387 -36.87 -16.85 1.33
CA ALA A 387 -37.39 -16.50 2.65
C ALA A 387 -36.52 -15.47 3.38
N ASP A 388 -35.21 -15.46 3.13
CA ASP A 388 -34.26 -14.52 3.74
C ASP A 388 -34.28 -13.13 3.05
N LEU A 389 -35.03 -13.01 1.96
CA LEU A 389 -35.17 -11.76 1.18
C LEU A 389 -36.55 -11.09 1.35
N ALA A 390 -37.41 -11.63 2.18
CA ALA A 390 -38.79 -11.10 2.38
C ALA A 390 -38.73 -9.69 2.95
N GLY A 391 -39.27 -8.72 2.18
CA GLY A 391 -39.27 -7.30 2.56
C GLY A 391 -38.02 -6.51 2.13
N LEU A 392 -37.11 -7.14 1.41
CA LEU A 392 -35.95 -6.42 0.84
C LEU A 392 -36.41 -5.38 -0.19
N ASP A 393 -35.82 -4.19 -0.17
CA ASP A 393 -36.01 -3.12 -1.15
C ASP A 393 -34.66 -2.55 -1.58
N LEU A 394 -34.32 -2.70 -2.86
CA LEU A 394 -33.08 -2.23 -3.48
C LEU A 394 -33.31 -1.06 -4.45
N SER A 395 -34.48 -0.42 -4.38
CA SER A 395 -34.90 0.63 -5.32
C SER A 395 -34.05 1.90 -5.26
N ALA A 396 -33.29 2.11 -4.19
CA ALA A 396 -32.39 3.25 -4.05
C ALA A 396 -31.09 3.11 -4.86
N LEU A 397 -30.71 1.89 -5.25
CA LEU A 397 -29.47 1.64 -5.99
C LEU A 397 -29.47 2.33 -7.36
N ARG A 398 -28.37 3.04 -7.65
CA ARG A 398 -28.12 3.72 -8.91
C ARG A 398 -26.98 3.11 -9.71
N PHE A 399 -25.90 2.69 -9.01
CA PHE A 399 -24.70 2.17 -9.65
C PHE A 399 -24.03 1.12 -8.77
N VAL A 400 -23.93 -0.11 -9.27
CA VAL A 400 -23.26 -1.22 -8.57
C VAL A 400 -22.17 -1.78 -9.48
N VAL A 401 -20.91 -1.54 -9.10
CA VAL A 401 -19.74 -1.95 -9.88
C VAL A 401 -19.56 -3.45 -9.83
N ASP A 402 -19.54 -4.13 -10.99
CA ASP A 402 -19.02 -5.49 -11.15
C ASP A 402 -17.67 -5.43 -11.86
N GLY A 403 -16.59 -5.86 -11.19
CA GLY A 403 -15.24 -5.74 -11.74
C GLY A 403 -14.18 -6.52 -10.99
N ALA A 404 -12.93 -6.16 -11.25
CA ALA A 404 -11.75 -6.78 -10.66
C ALA A 404 -11.49 -8.24 -11.05
N GLU A 405 -12.39 -8.93 -11.73
CA GLU A 405 -12.22 -10.27 -12.30
C GLU A 405 -13.05 -10.42 -13.59
N PRO A 406 -12.87 -11.51 -14.38
CA PRO A 406 -13.70 -11.72 -15.55
C PRO A 406 -15.19 -11.77 -15.20
N ILE A 407 -15.98 -11.03 -15.95
CA ILE A 407 -17.41 -10.87 -15.69
C ILE A 407 -18.19 -11.88 -16.53
N SER A 408 -18.99 -12.71 -15.88
CA SER A 408 -19.78 -13.78 -16.49
C SER A 408 -21.17 -13.28 -16.91
N PRO A 409 -21.51 -13.31 -18.22
CA PRO A 409 -22.84 -12.94 -18.69
C PRO A 409 -24.00 -13.70 -18.02
N PRO A 410 -23.88 -15.04 -17.82
CA PRO A 410 -24.92 -15.78 -17.09
C PRO A 410 -25.13 -15.33 -15.63
N THR A 411 -24.05 -14.95 -14.93
CA THR A 411 -24.11 -14.44 -13.55
C THR A 411 -24.88 -13.11 -13.51
N LEU A 412 -24.53 -12.19 -14.43
CA LEU A 412 -25.21 -10.90 -14.55
C LEU A 412 -26.72 -11.06 -14.77
N ARG A 413 -27.12 -11.95 -15.70
CA ARG A 413 -28.55 -12.22 -15.99
C ARG A 413 -29.25 -12.77 -14.76
N ARG A 414 -28.72 -13.80 -14.12
CA ARG A 414 -29.33 -14.40 -12.90
C ARG A 414 -29.48 -13.37 -11.78
N PHE A 415 -28.45 -12.56 -11.56
CA PHE A 415 -28.50 -11.52 -10.53
C PHE A 415 -29.55 -10.47 -10.86
N GLN A 416 -29.55 -9.96 -12.09
CA GLN A 416 -30.50 -8.96 -12.55
C GLN A 416 -31.95 -9.46 -12.47
N GLU A 417 -32.23 -10.66 -13.01
CA GLU A 417 -33.58 -11.27 -12.98
C GLU A 417 -34.09 -11.47 -11.55
N ARG A 418 -33.21 -11.93 -10.67
CA ARG A 418 -33.57 -12.16 -9.27
C ARG A 418 -33.88 -10.89 -8.53
N PHE A 419 -33.00 -9.89 -8.60
CA PHE A 419 -33.09 -8.71 -7.74
C PHE A 419 -33.97 -7.58 -8.32
N THR A 420 -34.33 -7.62 -9.56
CA THR A 420 -35.38 -6.75 -10.13
C THR A 420 -36.70 -6.88 -9.35
N ARG A 421 -37.04 -8.08 -8.85
CA ARG A 421 -38.22 -8.32 -8.01
C ARG A 421 -38.20 -7.55 -6.69
N TYR A 422 -37.03 -7.15 -6.25
CA TYR A 422 -36.79 -6.38 -5.03
C TYR A 422 -36.52 -4.89 -5.32
N GLY A 423 -36.98 -4.38 -6.46
CA GLY A 423 -36.89 -2.96 -6.81
C GLY A 423 -35.60 -2.52 -7.50
N MET A 424 -34.62 -3.42 -7.71
CA MET A 424 -33.37 -3.05 -8.39
C MET A 424 -33.62 -2.71 -9.85
N GLY A 425 -33.19 -1.51 -10.28
CA GLY A 425 -33.34 -1.05 -11.67
C GLY A 425 -32.51 -1.87 -12.66
N ALA A 426 -32.96 -1.98 -13.91
CA ALA A 426 -32.28 -2.74 -14.97
C ALA A 426 -30.89 -2.14 -15.32
N GLY A 427 -30.68 -0.85 -15.13
CA GLY A 427 -29.46 -0.13 -15.44
C GLY A 427 -28.43 -0.04 -14.29
N VAL A 428 -28.68 -0.71 -13.16
CA VAL A 428 -27.90 -0.53 -11.92
C VAL A 428 -26.57 -1.26 -11.95
N VAL A 429 -26.53 -2.51 -12.42
CA VAL A 429 -25.28 -3.29 -12.46
C VAL A 429 -24.39 -2.75 -13.57
N SER A 430 -23.18 -2.39 -13.23
CA SER A 430 -22.26 -1.64 -14.06
C SER A 430 -20.93 -2.40 -14.20
N PRO A 431 -20.80 -3.25 -15.24
CA PRO A 431 -19.55 -3.94 -15.54
C PRO A 431 -18.44 -2.92 -15.81
N SER A 432 -17.36 -2.99 -15.03
CA SER A 432 -16.29 -2.00 -15.08
C SER A 432 -14.91 -2.67 -15.12
N TYR A 433 -13.95 -1.97 -15.70
CA TYR A 433 -12.59 -2.47 -15.79
C TYR A 433 -11.59 -1.50 -15.16
N GLY A 434 -10.59 -2.07 -14.49
CA GLY A 434 -9.50 -1.30 -13.93
C GLY A 434 -8.40 -2.17 -13.34
N LEU A 435 -7.31 -1.51 -12.94
CA LEU A 435 -6.10 -2.14 -12.44
C LEU A 435 -5.32 -1.17 -11.55
N ALA A 436 -4.53 -1.71 -10.64
CA ALA A 436 -3.75 -0.91 -9.69
C ALA A 436 -2.75 0.04 -10.38
N GLU A 437 -2.26 -0.32 -11.56
CA GLU A 437 -1.36 0.52 -12.37
C GLU A 437 -2.03 1.80 -12.89
N ASN A 438 -3.36 1.88 -12.85
CA ASN A 438 -4.15 3.11 -13.05
C ASN A 438 -4.88 3.54 -11.75
N CYS A 439 -4.27 3.39 -10.60
CA CYS A 439 -4.87 3.51 -9.28
C CYS A 439 -5.95 2.45 -9.02
N VAL A 440 -7.09 2.51 -9.71
CA VAL A 440 -8.11 1.45 -9.71
C VAL A 440 -8.97 1.47 -10.98
N GLY A 441 -9.70 2.55 -11.25
CA GLY A 441 -10.65 2.61 -12.35
C GLY A 441 -10.04 3.02 -13.69
N LEU A 442 -10.40 2.35 -14.79
CA LEU A 442 -9.99 2.72 -16.14
C LEU A 442 -11.19 2.88 -17.09
N CYS A 443 -12.16 1.96 -17.07
CA CYS A 443 -13.33 2.01 -17.93
C CYS A 443 -14.61 1.78 -17.13
N PHE A 444 -15.63 2.61 -17.40
CA PHE A 444 -16.93 2.55 -16.75
C PHE A 444 -18.05 2.72 -17.79
N PRO A 445 -19.18 1.98 -17.66
CA PRO A 445 -20.34 2.25 -18.50
C PRO A 445 -21.00 3.57 -18.10
N PRO A 446 -21.73 4.22 -19.00
CA PRO A 446 -22.59 5.35 -18.65
C PRO A 446 -23.57 4.96 -17.53
N ALA A 447 -23.78 5.88 -16.57
CA ALA A 447 -24.71 5.65 -15.47
C ALA A 447 -26.13 5.31 -16.00
N GLY A 448 -26.78 4.32 -15.41
CA GLY A 448 -28.12 3.89 -15.78
C GLY A 448 -28.25 3.04 -17.07
N ARG A 449 -27.12 2.79 -17.80
CA ARG A 449 -27.18 1.97 -19.02
C ARG A 449 -27.37 0.48 -18.74
N GLY A 450 -26.76 -0.02 -17.67
CA GLY A 450 -26.69 -1.45 -17.36
C GLY A 450 -25.70 -2.24 -18.21
N PRO A 451 -25.67 -3.57 -18.06
CA PRO A 451 -24.75 -4.44 -18.78
C PRO A 451 -25.05 -4.50 -20.28
N LEU A 452 -24.03 -4.31 -21.10
CA LEU A 452 -24.05 -4.57 -22.53
C LEU A 452 -23.25 -5.84 -22.81
N ILE A 453 -23.85 -6.81 -23.53
CA ILE A 453 -23.24 -8.10 -23.85
C ILE A 453 -23.14 -8.21 -25.36
N ASP A 454 -21.91 -8.35 -25.86
CA ASP A 454 -21.63 -8.55 -27.30
C ASP A 454 -21.55 -10.04 -27.61
N ARG A 455 -22.37 -10.50 -28.56
CA ARG A 455 -22.33 -11.89 -29.06
C ARG A 455 -21.50 -11.94 -30.34
N ILE A 456 -20.44 -12.73 -30.32
CA ILE A 456 -19.48 -12.82 -31.42
C ILE A 456 -19.20 -14.28 -31.82
N LYS A 457 -18.78 -14.46 -33.07
CA LYS A 457 -18.38 -15.77 -33.59
C LYS A 457 -17.06 -16.22 -32.95
N ARG A 458 -17.09 -17.36 -32.24
CA ARG A 458 -15.93 -17.95 -31.57
C ARG A 458 -14.74 -18.16 -32.50
N ASP A 459 -14.96 -18.79 -33.65
CA ASP A 459 -13.89 -19.17 -34.59
C ASP A 459 -13.22 -17.93 -35.23
N SER A 460 -13.98 -16.87 -35.50
CA SER A 460 -13.44 -15.61 -36.04
C SER A 460 -12.50 -14.94 -35.04
N LEU A 461 -12.92 -14.83 -33.77
CA LEU A 461 -12.05 -14.30 -32.72
C LEU A 461 -10.81 -15.17 -32.50
N ALA A 462 -10.98 -16.49 -32.37
CA ALA A 462 -9.88 -17.40 -32.01
C ALA A 462 -8.81 -17.52 -33.12
N ARG A 463 -9.19 -17.43 -34.41
CA ARG A 463 -8.28 -17.62 -35.56
C ARG A 463 -7.80 -16.33 -36.18
N GLN A 464 -8.64 -15.30 -36.20
CA GLN A 464 -8.37 -14.06 -36.94
C GLN A 464 -8.20 -12.85 -36.02
N GLY A 465 -8.50 -13.02 -34.70
CA GLY A 465 -8.55 -11.92 -33.76
C GLY A 465 -9.63 -10.89 -34.10
N TYR A 466 -10.70 -11.31 -34.81
CA TYR A 466 -11.79 -10.41 -35.21
C TYR A 466 -13.08 -10.78 -34.50
N ALA A 467 -13.62 -9.88 -33.69
CA ALA A 467 -14.86 -10.02 -32.95
C ALA A 467 -16.07 -9.83 -33.89
N GLU A 468 -16.28 -10.78 -34.79
CA GLU A 468 -17.37 -10.78 -35.77
C GLU A 468 -18.70 -10.98 -35.05
N PRO A 469 -19.70 -10.12 -35.22
CA PRO A 469 -21.02 -10.33 -34.65
C PRO A 469 -21.62 -11.68 -35.05
N ALA A 470 -22.19 -12.38 -34.09
CA ALA A 470 -22.88 -13.65 -34.30
C ALA A 470 -24.39 -13.45 -34.40
N ASP A 471 -25.05 -14.32 -35.17
CA ASP A 471 -26.52 -14.33 -35.23
C ASP A 471 -27.10 -14.78 -33.88
N ALA A 472 -28.36 -14.39 -33.63
CA ALA A 472 -29.02 -14.65 -32.34
C ALA A 472 -29.17 -16.14 -32.01
N ASP A 473 -29.24 -16.98 -33.01
CA ASP A 473 -29.43 -18.43 -32.95
C ASP A 473 -28.12 -19.23 -33.13
N ASP A 474 -26.97 -18.57 -33.28
CA ASP A 474 -25.67 -19.26 -33.39
C ASP A 474 -25.34 -19.96 -32.06
N PRO A 475 -25.30 -21.31 -32.01
CA PRO A 475 -25.02 -22.05 -30.79
C PRO A 475 -23.56 -21.97 -30.35
N ASP A 476 -22.64 -21.66 -31.26
CA ASP A 476 -21.20 -21.59 -31.02
C ASP A 476 -20.73 -20.15 -30.66
N ALA A 477 -21.64 -19.18 -30.63
CA ALA A 477 -21.32 -17.82 -30.28
C ALA A 477 -20.79 -17.72 -28.84
N ILE A 478 -19.84 -16.82 -28.66
CA ILE A 478 -19.37 -16.42 -27.30
C ILE A 478 -19.93 -15.06 -26.94
N GLU A 479 -20.11 -14.85 -25.65
CA GLU A 479 -20.62 -13.61 -25.09
C GLU A 479 -19.55 -12.90 -24.29
N ILE A 480 -19.28 -11.66 -24.61
CA ILE A 480 -18.28 -10.85 -23.92
C ILE A 480 -18.96 -9.58 -23.39
N VAL A 481 -18.73 -9.30 -22.10
CA VAL A 481 -19.33 -8.15 -21.42
C VAL A 481 -18.53 -6.89 -21.74
N ALA A 482 -19.22 -5.82 -22.13
CA ALA A 482 -18.65 -4.49 -22.29
C ALA A 482 -18.36 -3.87 -20.93
N CYS A 483 -17.15 -3.37 -20.73
CA CYS A 483 -16.71 -2.71 -19.50
C CYS A 483 -16.84 -1.18 -19.56
N GLY A 484 -17.53 -0.64 -20.58
CA GLY A 484 -17.75 0.79 -20.75
C GLY A 484 -16.61 1.52 -21.45
N HIS A 485 -16.61 2.83 -21.30
CA HIS A 485 -15.69 3.76 -21.92
C HIS A 485 -14.56 4.13 -20.96
N PRO A 486 -13.39 4.59 -21.47
CA PRO A 486 -12.36 5.16 -20.62
C PRO A 486 -12.89 6.31 -19.77
N ILE A 487 -12.54 6.34 -18.48
CA ILE A 487 -12.89 7.48 -17.62
C ILE A 487 -12.21 8.75 -18.11
N ARG A 488 -12.81 9.88 -17.80
CA ARG A 488 -12.30 11.20 -18.21
C ARG A 488 -10.83 11.36 -17.86
N SER A 489 -10.05 11.95 -18.76
CA SER A 489 -8.60 12.15 -18.66
C SER A 489 -7.72 10.91 -18.92
N ASN A 490 -8.31 9.73 -19.13
CA ASN A 490 -7.58 8.55 -19.57
C ASN A 490 -7.87 8.24 -21.03
N GLU A 491 -6.86 7.76 -21.72
CA GLU A 491 -6.95 7.26 -23.08
C GLU A 491 -6.61 5.77 -23.10
N VAL A 492 -7.30 5.03 -23.95
CA VAL A 492 -7.00 3.61 -24.20
C VAL A 492 -6.81 3.37 -25.69
N ARG A 493 -6.00 2.38 -26.02
CA ARG A 493 -5.87 1.84 -27.37
C ARG A 493 -5.67 0.33 -27.33
N VAL A 494 -5.99 -0.31 -28.42
CA VAL A 494 -5.72 -1.74 -28.62
C VAL A 494 -4.67 -1.85 -29.72
N VAL A 495 -3.59 -2.59 -29.47
CA VAL A 495 -2.45 -2.72 -30.39
C VAL A 495 -2.18 -4.18 -30.73
N ASP A 496 -1.66 -4.39 -31.95
CA ASP A 496 -1.15 -5.69 -32.41
C ASP A 496 0.21 -6.04 -31.77
N ASP A 497 0.75 -7.20 -32.05
CA ASP A 497 2.05 -7.65 -31.53
C ASP A 497 3.24 -6.77 -31.99
N ALA A 498 3.05 -5.97 -33.03
CA ALA A 498 4.02 -5.00 -33.51
C ALA A 498 3.84 -3.60 -32.86
N GLY A 499 2.90 -3.46 -31.93
CA GLY A 499 2.60 -2.20 -31.23
C GLY A 499 1.80 -1.19 -32.06
N ARG A 500 1.18 -1.61 -33.17
CA ARG A 500 0.35 -0.72 -34.01
C ARG A 500 -1.11 -0.83 -33.58
N GLU A 501 -1.77 0.30 -33.49
CA GLU A 501 -3.19 0.38 -33.16
C GLU A 501 -4.03 -0.37 -34.20
N VAL A 502 -4.94 -1.23 -33.71
CA VAL A 502 -5.84 -2.02 -34.55
C VAL A 502 -7.19 -1.34 -34.72
N GLY A 503 -7.92 -1.73 -35.75
CA GLY A 503 -9.27 -1.20 -36.00
C GLY A 503 -10.30 -1.74 -35.01
N GLU A 504 -11.50 -1.16 -35.10
CA GLU A 504 -12.65 -1.60 -34.30
C GLU A 504 -12.91 -3.11 -34.49
N ARG A 505 -13.32 -3.77 -33.41
CA ARG A 505 -13.55 -5.23 -33.32
C ARG A 505 -12.34 -6.12 -33.54
N HIS A 506 -11.13 -5.56 -33.70
CA HIS A 506 -9.90 -6.36 -33.74
C HIS A 506 -9.32 -6.51 -32.35
N GLU A 507 -9.03 -7.73 -31.97
CA GLU A 507 -8.44 -8.07 -30.68
C GLU A 507 -6.93 -7.78 -30.67
N GLY A 508 -6.45 -7.18 -29.62
CA GLY A 508 -5.04 -6.91 -29.41
C GLY A 508 -4.70 -6.69 -27.93
N MET A 509 -3.51 -6.19 -27.67
CA MET A 509 -3.09 -5.81 -26.32
C MET A 509 -3.68 -4.45 -25.95
N LEU A 510 -4.32 -4.38 -24.78
CA LEU A 510 -4.86 -3.14 -24.25
C LEU A 510 -3.75 -2.30 -23.62
N GLU A 511 -3.58 -1.08 -24.10
CA GLU A 511 -2.69 -0.07 -23.53
C GLU A 511 -3.48 1.18 -23.15
N PHE A 512 -2.98 1.88 -22.11
CA PHE A 512 -3.64 3.08 -21.60
C PHE A 512 -2.62 4.14 -21.19
N ARG A 513 -3.07 5.40 -21.13
CA ARG A 513 -2.30 6.52 -20.58
C ARG A 513 -3.22 7.53 -19.93
N GLY A 514 -2.70 8.34 -19.00
CA GLY A 514 -3.46 9.38 -18.31
C GLY A 514 -2.77 9.85 -17.03
N PRO A 515 -3.34 10.85 -16.34
CA PRO A 515 -2.77 11.42 -15.14
C PRO A 515 -2.83 10.50 -13.92
N SER A 516 -3.67 9.46 -13.95
CA SER A 516 -3.84 8.47 -12.88
C SER A 516 -2.89 7.25 -12.98
N VAL A 517 -1.98 7.26 -13.96
CA VAL A 517 -1.03 6.17 -14.17
C VAL A 517 0.03 6.14 -13.08
N THR A 518 0.43 4.92 -12.69
CA THR A 518 1.52 4.66 -11.74
C THR A 518 2.87 5.22 -12.22
N LYS A 519 3.77 5.50 -11.27
CA LYS A 519 5.20 5.73 -11.56
C LYS A 519 5.98 4.45 -11.87
N GLY A 520 5.35 3.27 -11.78
CA GLY A 520 5.96 1.96 -11.97
C GLY A 520 6.00 1.13 -10.70
N TYR A 521 6.87 0.13 -10.67
CA TYR A 521 7.00 -0.82 -9.57
C TYR A 521 8.20 -0.50 -8.69
N PHE A 522 7.96 -0.37 -7.40
CA PHE A 522 8.99 -0.01 -6.43
C PHE A 522 10.13 -1.03 -6.40
N ARG A 523 11.38 -0.56 -6.51
CA ARG A 523 12.61 -1.39 -6.57
C ARG A 523 12.56 -2.51 -7.61
N ASN A 524 11.88 -2.27 -8.73
CA ASN A 524 11.81 -3.22 -9.84
C ASN A 524 11.86 -2.50 -11.20
N GLU A 525 13.04 -1.97 -11.53
CA GLU A 525 13.27 -1.18 -12.75
C GLU A 525 13.02 -1.99 -14.02
N ALA A 526 13.40 -3.28 -14.03
CA ALA A 526 13.19 -4.15 -15.18
C ALA A 526 11.71 -4.29 -15.51
N LYS A 527 10.86 -4.58 -14.50
CA LYS A 527 9.42 -4.67 -14.70
C LYS A 527 8.75 -3.33 -14.96
N THR A 528 9.29 -2.24 -14.42
CA THR A 528 8.84 -0.89 -14.75
C THR A 528 9.10 -0.56 -16.22
N LYS A 529 10.29 -0.90 -16.74
CA LYS A 529 10.61 -0.70 -18.15
C LYS A 529 9.74 -1.56 -19.09
N GLU A 530 9.41 -2.80 -18.69
CA GLU A 530 8.49 -3.67 -19.44
C GLU A 530 7.05 -3.13 -19.45
N LEU A 531 6.66 -2.40 -18.39
CA LEU A 531 5.30 -1.86 -18.23
C LEU A 531 5.03 -0.74 -19.24
N PHE A 532 6.01 0.13 -19.51
CA PHE A 532 5.85 1.29 -20.39
C PHE A 532 6.28 1.00 -21.83
N HIS A 533 5.51 1.51 -22.79
CA HIS A 533 5.76 1.42 -24.22
C HIS A 533 5.39 2.76 -24.89
N ASP A 534 6.36 3.54 -25.33
CA ASP A 534 6.17 4.82 -25.99
C ASP A 534 5.18 5.78 -25.28
N GLY A 535 5.30 5.87 -23.95
CA GLY A 535 4.43 6.70 -23.12
C GLY A 535 3.07 6.09 -22.79
N TRP A 536 2.78 4.87 -23.23
CA TRP A 536 1.62 4.07 -22.89
C TRP A 536 1.98 2.99 -21.85
N VAL A 537 1.00 2.62 -21.07
CA VAL A 537 1.10 1.53 -20.07
C VAL A 537 0.43 0.29 -20.60
N LYS A 538 1.14 -0.83 -20.58
CA LYS A 538 0.59 -2.14 -20.96
C LYS A 538 -0.27 -2.68 -19.81
N SER A 539 -1.55 -2.91 -20.05
CA SER A 539 -2.44 -3.51 -19.04
C SER A 539 -2.07 -4.97 -18.73
N GLY A 540 -1.51 -5.67 -19.72
CA GLY A 540 -1.30 -7.12 -19.68
C GLY A 540 -2.55 -7.92 -20.03
N ASP A 541 -3.62 -7.24 -20.44
CA ASP A 541 -4.88 -7.84 -20.87
C ASP A 541 -5.08 -7.65 -22.38
N ARG A 542 -5.82 -8.57 -23.00
CA ARG A 542 -6.28 -8.45 -24.38
C ARG A 542 -7.71 -7.95 -24.40
N ALA A 543 -8.00 -7.14 -25.41
CA ALA A 543 -9.32 -6.54 -25.59
C ALA A 543 -9.60 -6.22 -27.05
N TYR A 544 -10.84 -5.91 -27.36
CA TYR A 544 -11.24 -5.21 -28.56
C TYR A 544 -12.17 -4.03 -28.21
N ILE A 545 -12.31 -3.09 -29.13
CA ILE A 545 -13.24 -1.96 -29.00
C ILE A 545 -14.40 -2.18 -29.96
N ALA A 546 -15.62 -2.04 -29.49
CA ALA A 546 -16.82 -2.07 -30.32
C ALA A 546 -17.82 -1.00 -29.87
N GLY A 547 -18.19 -0.10 -30.78
CA GLY A 547 -19.08 1.01 -30.45
C GLY A 547 -18.55 1.95 -29.37
N GLY A 548 -17.21 2.04 -29.21
CA GLY A 548 -16.53 2.80 -28.15
C GLY A 548 -16.39 2.08 -26.81
N ASP A 549 -17.09 0.97 -26.59
CA ASP A 549 -16.96 0.13 -25.38
C ASP A 549 -15.75 -0.80 -25.46
N ILE A 550 -15.09 -0.98 -24.33
CA ILE A 550 -13.95 -1.89 -24.17
C ILE A 550 -14.47 -3.28 -23.76
N HIS A 551 -14.05 -4.30 -24.49
CA HIS A 551 -14.41 -5.69 -24.24
C HIS A 551 -13.15 -6.49 -23.91
N ILE A 552 -13.01 -6.94 -22.66
CA ILE A 552 -11.84 -7.70 -22.20
C ILE A 552 -12.02 -9.17 -22.58
N THR A 553 -11.08 -9.73 -23.36
CA THR A 553 -11.11 -11.12 -23.80
C THR A 553 -10.28 -12.04 -22.91
N GLY A 554 -9.22 -11.54 -22.28
CA GLY A 554 -8.40 -12.34 -21.38
C GLY A 554 -7.06 -11.71 -21.07
N ARG A 555 -6.23 -12.42 -20.29
CA ARG A 555 -4.86 -11.98 -20.00
C ARG A 555 -3.87 -12.52 -21.02
N VAL A 556 -2.96 -11.67 -21.51
CA VAL A 556 -1.91 -12.06 -22.47
C VAL A 556 -1.13 -13.29 -22.00
N LYS A 557 -0.80 -13.39 -20.72
CA LYS A 557 -0.02 -14.50 -20.14
C LYS A 557 -0.82 -15.76 -19.85
N ASP A 558 -2.13 -15.66 -19.84
CA ASP A 558 -3.01 -16.78 -19.50
C ASP A 558 -3.58 -17.45 -20.76
N ILE A 559 -3.61 -16.77 -21.90
CA ILE A 559 -4.07 -17.34 -23.18
C ILE A 559 -3.16 -18.47 -23.59
N ILE A 560 -3.77 -19.59 -23.95
CA ILE A 560 -3.08 -20.80 -24.37
C ILE A 560 -3.07 -20.81 -25.90
N ILE A 561 -1.87 -20.76 -26.49
CA ILE A 561 -1.72 -20.76 -27.95
C ILE A 561 -1.45 -22.19 -28.43
N ARG A 562 -2.41 -22.75 -29.18
CA ARG A 562 -2.32 -24.12 -29.68
C ARG A 562 -2.65 -24.16 -31.15
N ALA A 563 -1.71 -24.67 -31.96
CA ALA A 563 -1.88 -24.77 -33.42
C ALA A 563 -2.33 -23.45 -34.08
N GLY A 564 -1.82 -22.30 -33.59
CA GLY A 564 -2.16 -20.98 -34.11
C GLY A 564 -3.56 -20.46 -33.69
N ARG A 565 -4.22 -21.13 -32.73
CA ARG A 565 -5.52 -20.75 -32.18
C ARG A 565 -5.36 -20.28 -30.76
N ASN A 566 -5.95 -19.14 -30.42
CA ASN A 566 -6.06 -18.64 -29.07
C ASN A 566 -7.16 -19.40 -28.30
N THR A 567 -6.82 -19.99 -27.17
CA THR A 567 -7.76 -20.65 -26.28
C THR A 567 -7.81 -19.89 -24.96
N TYR A 568 -9.00 -19.48 -24.54
CA TYR A 568 -9.21 -18.68 -23.35
C TYR A 568 -9.48 -19.57 -22.14
N PRO A 569 -8.60 -19.58 -21.13
CA PRO A 569 -8.74 -20.46 -19.97
C PRO A 569 -10.06 -20.34 -19.22
N GLN A 570 -10.63 -19.12 -19.17
CA GLN A 570 -11.87 -18.83 -18.43
C GLN A 570 -13.05 -19.67 -18.97
N GLU A 571 -13.20 -19.78 -20.29
CA GLU A 571 -14.27 -20.55 -20.89
C GLU A 571 -14.18 -22.04 -20.53
N ILE A 572 -12.95 -22.58 -20.53
CA ILE A 572 -12.70 -23.95 -20.11
C ILE A 572 -13.01 -24.14 -18.62
N GLU A 573 -12.55 -23.21 -17.78
CA GLU A 573 -12.77 -23.24 -16.34
C GLU A 573 -14.26 -23.18 -15.99
N GLU A 574 -15.04 -22.34 -16.68
CA GLU A 574 -16.49 -22.25 -16.51
C GLU A 574 -17.19 -23.54 -16.93
N ALA A 575 -16.90 -24.06 -18.10
CA ALA A 575 -17.52 -25.27 -18.60
C ALA A 575 -17.20 -26.50 -17.75
N VAL A 576 -15.94 -26.66 -17.35
CA VAL A 576 -15.54 -27.77 -16.48
C VAL A 576 -16.10 -27.59 -15.07
N SER A 577 -16.19 -26.36 -14.56
CA SER A 577 -16.83 -26.06 -13.26
C SER A 577 -18.34 -26.35 -13.23
N ALA A 578 -19.01 -26.40 -14.40
CA ALA A 578 -20.43 -26.70 -14.50
C ALA A 578 -20.72 -28.23 -14.36
N ILE A 579 -19.70 -29.08 -14.48
CA ILE A 579 -19.85 -30.54 -14.40
C ILE A 579 -20.20 -30.96 -12.96
N PRO A 580 -21.33 -31.67 -12.72
CA PRO A 580 -21.65 -32.18 -11.39
C PRO A 580 -20.54 -33.10 -10.87
N GLY A 581 -20.06 -32.81 -9.64
CA GLY A 581 -18.91 -33.49 -9.01
C GLY A 581 -17.60 -32.72 -9.10
N ILE A 582 -17.49 -31.69 -9.94
CA ILE A 582 -16.41 -30.70 -9.92
C ILE A 582 -16.81 -29.52 -9.05
N ARG A 583 -15.85 -29.01 -8.27
CA ARG A 583 -16.09 -27.87 -7.39
C ARG A 583 -16.15 -26.57 -8.18
N LYS A 584 -17.26 -25.84 -8.11
CA LYS A 584 -17.40 -24.53 -8.74
C LYS A 584 -16.28 -23.58 -8.31
N GLY A 585 -15.64 -22.94 -9.29
CA GLY A 585 -14.50 -22.05 -9.07
C GLY A 585 -13.21 -22.76 -8.59
N GLY A 586 -13.15 -24.07 -8.58
CA GLY A 586 -11.98 -24.88 -8.24
C GLY A 586 -11.33 -25.52 -9.47
N VAL A 587 -11.36 -24.83 -10.61
CA VAL A 587 -10.75 -25.27 -11.85
C VAL A 587 -9.72 -24.24 -12.28
N ALA A 588 -8.56 -24.72 -12.75
CA ALA A 588 -7.52 -23.91 -13.37
C ALA A 588 -7.12 -24.55 -14.70
N ALA A 589 -7.26 -23.82 -15.80
CA ALA A 589 -6.77 -24.19 -17.11
C ALA A 589 -5.52 -23.36 -17.47
N PHE A 590 -4.48 -24.01 -17.97
CA PHE A 590 -3.22 -23.33 -18.31
C PHE A 590 -2.41 -24.07 -19.36
N GLY A 591 -1.56 -23.33 -20.08
CA GLY A 591 -0.58 -23.87 -21.00
C GLY A 591 0.68 -24.33 -20.25
N SER A 592 1.17 -25.53 -20.52
CA SER A 592 2.48 -25.99 -20.05
C SER A 592 3.36 -26.31 -21.27
N PRO A 593 4.65 -25.87 -21.30
CA PRO A 593 5.53 -26.14 -22.44
C PRO A 593 5.68 -27.63 -22.69
N ASP A 594 5.59 -28.02 -23.95
CA ASP A 594 5.94 -29.38 -24.39
C ASP A 594 7.37 -29.40 -24.93
N PRO A 595 8.34 -30.00 -24.21
CA PRO A 595 9.72 -30.05 -24.64
C PRO A 595 9.95 -30.77 -25.97
N SER A 596 9.02 -31.65 -26.37
CA SER A 596 9.16 -32.49 -27.58
C SER A 596 8.67 -31.78 -28.85
N THR A 597 7.67 -30.90 -28.73
CA THR A 597 7.02 -30.29 -29.90
C THR A 597 7.27 -28.77 -29.99
N GLY A 598 7.74 -28.14 -28.91
CA GLY A 598 7.90 -26.70 -28.83
C GLY A 598 6.57 -25.92 -28.78
N THR A 599 5.44 -26.63 -28.60
CA THR A 599 4.09 -26.07 -28.47
C THR A 599 3.63 -26.11 -27.01
N GLU A 600 2.51 -25.45 -26.71
CA GLU A 600 1.89 -25.54 -25.38
C GLU A 600 0.93 -26.73 -25.29
N ARG A 601 1.04 -27.48 -24.19
CA ARG A 601 0.06 -28.51 -23.78
C ARG A 601 -1.04 -27.84 -23.00
N LEU A 602 -2.30 -28.16 -23.27
CA LEU A 602 -3.45 -27.69 -22.51
C LEU A 602 -3.66 -28.60 -21.30
N ILE A 603 -3.45 -28.08 -20.12
CA ILE A 603 -3.62 -28.76 -18.84
C ILE A 603 -4.83 -28.17 -18.10
N VAL A 604 -5.67 -29.04 -17.54
CA VAL A 604 -6.81 -28.63 -16.70
C VAL A 604 -6.68 -29.29 -15.32
N MET A 605 -6.53 -28.50 -14.29
CA MET A 605 -6.53 -28.92 -12.90
C MET A 605 -7.90 -28.63 -12.30
N ALA A 606 -8.63 -29.66 -11.83
CA ALA A 606 -9.99 -29.53 -11.34
C ALA A 606 -10.15 -30.14 -9.95
N GLU A 607 -10.70 -29.36 -9.03
CA GLU A 607 -10.99 -29.82 -7.66
C GLU A 607 -12.24 -30.70 -7.63
N THR A 608 -12.09 -31.89 -7.07
CA THR A 608 -13.22 -32.78 -6.81
C THR A 608 -13.12 -33.41 -5.42
N LYS A 609 -14.27 -33.79 -4.88
CA LYS A 609 -14.40 -34.56 -3.65
C LYS A 609 -14.46 -36.05 -3.90
N GLU A 610 -14.64 -36.40 -5.16
CA GLU A 610 -14.78 -37.81 -5.56
C GLU A 610 -13.46 -38.57 -5.35
N THR A 611 -13.55 -39.72 -4.71
CA THR A 611 -12.40 -40.59 -4.40
C THR A 611 -12.49 -41.95 -5.08
N ASP A 612 -13.68 -42.31 -5.57
CA ASP A 612 -13.85 -43.54 -6.33
C ASP A 612 -13.20 -43.44 -7.70
N SER A 613 -12.42 -44.44 -8.07
CA SER A 613 -11.63 -44.41 -9.31
C SER A 613 -12.49 -44.38 -10.57
N ALA A 614 -13.61 -45.11 -10.58
CA ALA A 614 -14.52 -45.15 -11.72
C ALA A 614 -15.28 -43.82 -11.88
N ALA A 615 -15.75 -43.26 -10.77
CA ALA A 615 -16.39 -41.93 -10.78
C ALA A 615 -15.40 -40.83 -11.20
N ARG A 616 -14.14 -40.87 -10.74
CA ARG A 616 -13.08 -39.94 -11.19
C ARG A 616 -12.82 -40.08 -12.69
N ALA A 617 -12.73 -41.28 -13.21
CA ALA A 617 -12.55 -41.52 -14.66
C ALA A 617 -13.73 -40.95 -15.48
N ALA A 618 -14.97 -41.10 -14.99
CA ALA A 618 -16.14 -40.48 -15.62
C ALA A 618 -16.11 -38.95 -15.60
N LEU A 619 -15.61 -38.33 -14.51
CA LEU A 619 -15.43 -36.88 -14.44
C LEU A 619 -14.36 -36.38 -15.43
N VAL A 620 -13.24 -37.09 -15.55
CA VAL A 620 -12.20 -36.80 -16.55
C VAL A 620 -12.75 -36.88 -17.97
N ALA A 621 -13.54 -37.93 -18.30
CA ALA A 621 -14.15 -38.05 -19.60
C ALA A 621 -15.10 -36.88 -19.95
N LYS A 622 -15.98 -36.52 -19.01
CA LYS A 622 -16.87 -35.34 -19.17
C LYS A 622 -16.08 -34.01 -19.29
N ALA A 623 -14.99 -33.87 -18.55
CA ALA A 623 -14.15 -32.71 -18.66
C ALA A 623 -13.43 -32.64 -20.01
N HIS A 624 -12.97 -33.80 -20.56
CA HIS A 624 -12.44 -33.84 -21.93
C HIS A 624 -13.48 -33.43 -22.97
N GLU A 625 -14.72 -33.88 -22.84
CA GLU A 625 -15.83 -33.51 -23.74
C GLU A 625 -16.07 -32.00 -23.68
N ALA A 626 -16.17 -31.41 -22.47
CA ALA A 626 -16.37 -30.00 -22.29
C ALA A 626 -15.21 -29.16 -22.85
N VAL A 627 -13.97 -29.56 -22.60
CA VAL A 627 -12.78 -28.91 -23.17
C VAL A 627 -12.75 -28.99 -24.69
N THR A 628 -13.08 -30.18 -25.25
CA THR A 628 -13.07 -30.40 -26.71
C THR A 628 -14.11 -29.53 -27.42
N ALA A 629 -15.29 -29.34 -26.79
CA ALA A 629 -16.34 -28.47 -27.33
C ALA A 629 -15.88 -26.98 -27.41
N ILE A 630 -15.04 -26.56 -26.49
CA ILE A 630 -14.56 -25.17 -26.43
C ILE A 630 -13.27 -24.96 -27.23
N ALA A 631 -12.26 -25.78 -26.95
CA ALA A 631 -10.93 -25.64 -27.55
C ALA A 631 -10.81 -26.24 -28.93
N GLY A 632 -11.81 -27.03 -29.40
CA GLY A 632 -11.76 -27.77 -30.64
C GLY A 632 -10.77 -28.95 -30.64
N SER A 633 -10.15 -29.22 -29.49
CA SER A 633 -9.24 -30.34 -29.26
C SER A 633 -9.28 -30.75 -27.78
N ALA A 634 -9.03 -32.03 -27.49
CA ALA A 634 -8.98 -32.50 -26.11
C ALA A 634 -7.85 -31.84 -25.33
N ALA A 635 -8.01 -31.73 -24.01
CA ALA A 635 -6.90 -31.36 -23.12
C ALA A 635 -5.82 -32.46 -23.20
N ASP A 636 -4.55 -32.05 -23.07
CA ASP A 636 -3.44 -33.03 -23.04
C ASP A 636 -3.37 -33.77 -21.69
N ASP A 637 -3.83 -33.08 -20.62
CA ASP A 637 -3.97 -33.72 -19.31
C ASP A 637 -5.08 -33.04 -18.48
N ILE A 638 -5.86 -33.88 -17.74
CA ILE A 638 -6.86 -33.42 -16.77
C ILE A 638 -6.54 -33.99 -15.40
N VAL A 639 -6.08 -33.16 -14.51
CA VAL A 639 -5.64 -33.54 -13.16
C VAL A 639 -6.74 -33.24 -12.14
N LEU A 640 -7.39 -34.28 -11.65
CA LEU A 640 -8.34 -34.15 -10.55
C LEU A 640 -7.57 -34.05 -9.22
N VAL A 641 -7.75 -32.97 -8.51
CA VAL A 641 -7.08 -32.69 -7.24
C VAL A 641 -8.07 -32.59 -6.08
N ALA A 642 -7.55 -32.73 -4.86
CA ALA A 642 -8.36 -32.55 -3.66
C ALA A 642 -8.87 -31.10 -3.55
N PRO A 643 -10.01 -30.88 -2.88
CA PRO A 643 -10.53 -29.54 -2.63
C PRO A 643 -9.48 -28.60 -2.00
N ARG A 644 -9.33 -27.39 -2.52
CA ARG A 644 -8.36 -26.35 -2.13
C ARG A 644 -6.92 -26.59 -2.64
N ALA A 645 -6.70 -27.51 -3.52
CA ALA A 645 -5.40 -27.69 -4.15
C ALA A 645 -5.15 -26.66 -5.27
N VAL A 646 -6.20 -26.13 -5.89
CA VAL A 646 -6.09 -25.04 -6.86
C VAL A 646 -5.78 -23.72 -6.13
N PRO A 647 -4.60 -23.11 -6.39
CA PRO A 647 -4.20 -21.89 -5.72
C PRO A 647 -5.09 -20.69 -6.07
N LYS A 648 -5.43 -19.88 -5.07
CA LYS A 648 -6.24 -18.68 -5.23
C LYS A 648 -5.59 -17.45 -4.59
N THR A 649 -5.96 -16.26 -5.06
CA THR A 649 -5.61 -14.99 -4.41
C THR A 649 -6.40 -14.80 -3.12
N SER A 650 -6.03 -13.78 -2.32
CA SER A 650 -6.82 -13.35 -1.16
C SER A 650 -8.24 -12.90 -1.53
N SER A 651 -8.45 -12.46 -2.76
CA SER A 651 -9.75 -12.09 -3.34
C SER A 651 -10.50 -13.26 -3.98
N GLY A 652 -10.01 -14.52 -3.88
CA GLY A 652 -10.67 -15.72 -4.40
C GLY A 652 -10.37 -16.08 -5.86
N LYS A 653 -9.61 -15.26 -6.60
CA LYS A 653 -9.25 -15.52 -8.01
C LYS A 653 -8.29 -16.69 -8.15
N VAL A 654 -8.47 -17.50 -9.20
CA VAL A 654 -7.57 -18.62 -9.56
C VAL A 654 -6.17 -18.06 -9.94
N ARG A 655 -5.12 -18.63 -9.34
CA ARG A 655 -3.72 -18.34 -9.66
C ARG A 655 -3.18 -19.38 -10.63
N ARG A 656 -3.41 -19.20 -11.93
CA ARG A 656 -3.02 -20.15 -12.99
C ARG A 656 -1.53 -20.42 -13.01
N SER A 657 -0.70 -19.39 -12.82
CA SER A 657 0.76 -19.57 -12.75
C SER A 657 1.22 -20.45 -11.59
N SER A 658 0.57 -20.33 -10.42
CA SER A 658 0.87 -21.21 -9.28
C SER A 658 0.32 -22.61 -9.46
N ALA A 659 -0.83 -22.76 -10.13
CA ALA A 659 -1.37 -24.07 -10.50
C ALA A 659 -0.45 -24.80 -11.52
N LYS A 660 0.07 -24.06 -12.49
CA LYS A 660 1.08 -24.52 -13.45
C LYS A 660 2.36 -25.00 -12.72
N GLU A 661 2.89 -24.20 -11.79
CA GLU A 661 4.08 -24.56 -11.00
C GLU A 661 3.86 -25.84 -10.17
N LEU A 662 2.67 -25.97 -9.53
CA LEU A 662 2.32 -27.17 -8.78
C LEU A 662 2.25 -28.42 -9.68
N TYR A 663 1.70 -28.28 -10.88
CA TYR A 663 1.64 -29.34 -11.87
C TYR A 663 3.04 -29.75 -12.36
N GLU A 664 3.84 -28.79 -12.79
CA GLU A 664 5.20 -29.01 -13.34
C GLU A 664 6.18 -29.57 -12.29
N THR A 665 5.99 -29.23 -11.01
CA THR A 665 6.80 -29.76 -9.90
C THR A 665 6.29 -31.08 -9.32
N GLY A 666 5.16 -31.63 -9.82
CA GLY A 666 4.55 -32.86 -9.34
C GLY A 666 4.02 -32.78 -7.89
N ARG A 667 3.84 -31.59 -7.34
CA ARG A 667 3.40 -31.34 -5.95
C ARG A 667 1.88 -31.18 -5.82
N THR A 668 1.11 -31.97 -6.55
CA THR A 668 -0.36 -31.90 -6.53
C THR A 668 -0.98 -32.38 -5.22
N ASP A 669 -0.25 -33.13 -4.38
CA ASP A 669 -0.65 -33.58 -3.04
C ASP A 669 0.00 -32.70 -1.94
N VAL A 670 -0.65 -31.58 -1.62
CA VAL A 670 -0.16 -30.68 -0.53
C VAL A 670 -0.60 -31.24 0.82
N LYS A 671 0.32 -31.90 1.56
CA LYS A 671 0.11 -32.23 2.97
C LYS A 671 0.27 -30.97 3.84
N GLN A 672 -0.82 -30.51 4.42
CA GLN A 672 -0.77 -29.42 5.40
C GLN A 672 -0.12 -29.89 6.70
N HIS A 673 0.96 -29.24 7.12
CA HIS A 673 1.61 -29.51 8.41
C HIS A 673 0.85 -28.87 9.56
N ALA A 674 0.95 -29.46 10.75
CA ALA A 674 0.32 -28.94 11.96
C ALA A 674 0.82 -27.51 12.29
N LEU A 675 -0.07 -26.64 12.78
CA LEU A 675 0.22 -25.21 13.05
C LEU A 675 1.47 -25.01 13.91
N TRP A 676 1.60 -25.79 15.01
CA TRP A 676 2.76 -25.71 15.89
C TRP A 676 4.10 -26.01 15.17
N TRP A 677 4.09 -26.94 14.21
CA TRP A 677 5.27 -27.28 13.39
C TRP A 677 5.62 -26.16 12.42
N GLN A 678 4.62 -25.48 11.84
CA GLN A 678 4.83 -24.31 11.01
C GLN A 678 5.45 -23.16 11.81
N ILE A 679 4.97 -22.93 13.03
CA ILE A 679 5.50 -21.91 13.95
C ILE A 679 6.94 -22.28 14.38
N VAL A 680 7.19 -23.54 14.76
CA VAL A 680 8.54 -24.01 15.14
C VAL A 680 9.53 -23.84 13.99
N ARG A 681 9.15 -24.18 12.76
CA ARG A 681 9.99 -24.02 11.58
C ARG A 681 10.30 -22.55 11.27
N LEU A 682 9.30 -21.66 11.40
CA LEU A 682 9.49 -20.22 11.29
C LEU A 682 10.39 -19.68 12.41
N SER A 683 10.19 -20.11 13.64
CA SER A 683 11.01 -19.71 14.79
C SER A 683 12.45 -20.19 14.68
N LEU A 684 12.69 -21.42 14.23
CA LEU A 684 14.05 -21.94 13.99
C LEU A 684 14.76 -21.21 12.84
N SER A 685 14.04 -20.87 11.78
CA SER A 685 14.60 -20.06 10.68
C SER A 685 14.89 -18.61 11.09
N SER A 686 14.25 -18.11 12.15
CA SER A 686 14.46 -16.76 12.69
C SER A 686 15.59 -16.69 13.73
N ALA A 687 15.89 -17.80 14.44
CA ALA A 687 16.87 -17.82 15.52
C ALA A 687 18.27 -17.38 15.05
N GLY A 688 18.77 -17.89 13.92
CA GLY A 688 20.07 -17.51 13.36
C GLY A 688 20.15 -16.02 12.98
N ARG A 689 19.04 -15.45 12.49
CA ARG A 689 18.97 -14.04 12.12
C ARG A 689 18.77 -13.11 13.32
N SER A 690 18.09 -13.57 14.36
CA SER A 690 18.00 -12.82 15.63
C SER A 690 19.36 -12.71 16.32
N VAL A 691 20.16 -13.78 16.31
CA VAL A 691 21.53 -13.75 16.81
C VAL A 691 22.39 -12.75 16.02
N SER A 692 22.29 -12.73 14.68
CA SER A 692 23.03 -11.77 13.86
C SER A 692 22.56 -10.31 14.05
N ARG A 693 21.28 -10.08 14.38
CA ARG A 693 20.76 -8.75 14.74
C ARG A 693 21.29 -8.29 16.09
N ILE A 694 21.27 -9.17 17.10
CA ILE A 694 21.85 -8.88 18.43
C ILE A 694 23.35 -8.60 18.31
N ALA A 695 24.07 -9.41 17.54
CA ALA A 695 25.52 -9.19 17.30
C ALA A 695 25.79 -7.86 16.60
N ARG A 696 24.97 -7.47 15.61
CA ARG A 696 25.05 -6.13 14.97
C ARG A 696 24.75 -5.02 15.98
N MET A 697 23.68 -5.15 16.76
CA MET A 697 23.32 -4.13 17.77
C MET A 697 24.42 -3.95 18.82
N ILE A 698 25.06 -5.03 19.26
CA ILE A 698 26.26 -4.97 20.14
C ILE A 698 27.41 -4.29 19.40
N GLY A 699 27.65 -4.65 18.15
CA GLY A 699 28.68 -4.03 17.31
C GLY A 699 28.48 -2.53 17.11
N ASP A 700 27.25 -2.12 16.83
CA ASP A 700 26.88 -0.70 16.66
C ASP A 700 27.03 0.07 17.99
N THR A 701 26.65 -0.54 19.12
CA THR A 701 26.81 0.06 20.45
C THR A 701 28.31 0.22 20.81
N LEU A 702 29.12 -0.79 20.54
CA LEU A 702 30.57 -0.71 20.74
C LEU A 702 31.24 0.33 19.83
N TYR A 703 30.76 0.42 18.57
CA TYR A 703 31.21 1.44 17.64
C TYR A 703 30.81 2.83 18.12
N ALA A 704 29.59 3.03 18.59
CA ALA A 704 29.14 4.31 19.16
C ALA A 704 29.99 4.71 20.38
N ALA A 705 30.26 3.78 21.29
CA ALA A 705 31.13 4.03 22.46
C ALA A 705 32.56 4.39 22.04
N TRP A 706 33.12 3.66 21.06
CA TRP A 706 34.42 3.99 20.47
C TRP A 706 34.43 5.37 19.81
N TRP A 707 33.43 5.69 19.02
CA TRP A 707 33.30 6.95 18.35
C TRP A 707 33.27 8.13 19.33
N TRP A 708 32.47 8.04 20.39
CA TRP A 708 32.37 9.07 21.42
C TRP A 708 33.69 9.22 22.21
N LEU A 709 34.36 8.12 22.48
CA LEU A 709 35.67 8.15 23.14
C LEU A 709 36.69 8.90 22.27
N VAL A 710 36.75 8.61 20.97
CA VAL A 710 37.66 9.28 20.02
C VAL A 710 37.36 10.76 19.90
N ILE A 711 36.07 11.13 19.80
CA ILE A 711 35.67 12.54 19.74
C ILE A 711 35.98 13.29 21.05
N ALA A 712 35.70 12.69 22.20
CA ALA A 712 36.03 13.29 23.50
C ALA A 712 37.55 13.49 23.66
N LEU A 713 38.32 12.50 23.31
CA LEU A 713 39.80 12.62 23.34
C LEU A 713 40.31 13.65 22.33
N GLY A 714 39.76 13.65 21.11
CA GLY A 714 40.06 14.66 20.09
C GLY A 714 39.75 16.06 20.56
N PHE A 715 38.58 16.28 21.21
CA PHE A 715 38.19 17.57 21.79
C PHE A 715 39.18 17.99 22.89
N LEU A 716 39.56 17.08 23.79
CA LEU A 716 40.54 17.34 24.86
C LEU A 716 41.92 17.75 24.26
N LEU A 717 42.42 17.02 23.28
CA LEU A 717 43.67 17.35 22.62
C LEU A 717 43.60 18.67 21.86
N ALA A 718 42.50 18.97 21.20
CA ALA A 718 42.26 20.27 20.55
C ALA A 718 42.25 21.41 21.56
N TRP A 719 41.62 21.19 22.74
CA TRP A 719 41.56 22.17 23.82
C TRP A 719 42.97 22.42 24.39
N ILE A 720 43.76 21.35 24.65
CA ILE A 720 45.17 21.51 25.12
C ILE A 720 45.96 22.28 24.07
N ALA A 721 45.90 21.89 22.78
CA ALA A 721 46.61 22.58 21.72
C ALA A 721 46.25 24.05 21.60
N ALA A 722 44.95 24.39 21.73
CA ALA A 722 44.48 25.79 21.70
C ALA A 722 44.99 26.62 22.87
N VAL A 723 45.21 25.99 24.04
CA VAL A 723 45.72 26.67 25.24
C VAL A 723 47.23 26.81 25.19
N THR A 724 47.95 25.78 24.77
CA THR A 724 49.43 25.71 24.89
C THR A 724 50.17 26.31 23.70
N LEU A 725 49.63 26.20 22.48
CA LEU A 725 50.27 26.69 21.26
C LEU A 725 50.18 28.21 21.11
N PRO A 726 51.30 28.92 20.83
CA PRO A 726 51.38 30.38 20.87
C PRO A 726 50.66 31.07 19.70
N THR A 727 50.75 30.51 18.49
CA THR A 727 50.25 31.16 17.28
C THR A 727 48.96 30.51 16.79
N LEU A 728 48.08 31.27 16.12
CA LEU A 728 46.85 30.80 15.53
C LEU A 728 47.07 29.73 14.47
N SER A 729 48.11 29.89 13.67
CA SER A 729 48.52 28.93 12.63
C SER A 729 48.88 27.57 13.23
N MET A 730 49.68 27.51 14.31
CA MET A 730 50.00 26.25 15.01
C MET A 730 48.75 25.57 15.58
N ARG A 731 47.80 26.37 16.14
CA ARG A 731 46.55 25.85 16.67
C ARG A 731 45.71 25.21 15.57
N TRP A 732 45.56 25.85 14.41
CA TRP A 732 44.84 25.34 13.28
C TRP A 732 45.53 24.12 12.65
N ALA A 733 46.83 24.09 12.56
CA ALA A 733 47.58 22.93 12.10
C ALA A 733 47.35 21.72 13.02
N ALA A 734 47.45 21.94 14.35
CA ALA A 734 47.17 20.88 15.33
C ALA A 734 45.69 20.40 15.27
N LEU A 735 44.74 21.35 15.22
CA LEU A 735 43.31 21.01 15.13
C LEU A 735 43.02 20.19 13.87
N ARG A 736 43.58 20.55 12.74
CA ARG A 736 43.44 19.81 11.45
C ARG A 736 44.00 18.40 11.54
N ALA A 737 45.16 18.24 12.15
CA ALA A 737 45.76 16.94 12.35
C ALA A 737 44.92 16.05 13.29
N ILE A 738 44.44 16.63 14.40
CA ILE A 738 43.55 15.93 15.37
C ILE A 738 42.23 15.53 14.70
N ALA A 739 41.61 16.42 13.95
CA ALA A 739 40.34 16.14 13.27
C ALA A 739 40.49 15.05 12.21
N ARG A 740 41.54 15.09 11.40
CA ARG A 740 41.87 14.01 10.45
C ARG A 740 42.17 12.69 11.14
N GLY A 741 42.94 12.71 12.21
CA GLY A 741 43.25 11.53 13.03
C GLY A 741 41.99 10.92 13.66
N ALA A 742 41.07 11.75 14.18
CA ALA A 742 39.82 11.31 14.74
C ALA A 742 38.90 10.64 13.69
N LEU A 743 38.72 11.28 12.53
CA LEU A 743 37.92 10.70 11.42
C LEU A 743 38.51 9.38 10.90
N ALA A 744 39.86 9.29 10.79
CA ALA A 744 40.54 8.06 10.42
C ALA A 744 40.38 6.96 11.48
N ALA A 745 40.51 7.30 12.77
CA ALA A 745 40.35 6.36 13.89
C ALA A 745 38.95 5.76 14.00
N VAL A 746 37.88 6.52 13.63
CA VAL A 746 36.51 6.02 13.58
C VAL A 746 36.16 5.39 12.22
N GLY A 747 37.10 5.33 11.28
CA GLY A 747 36.96 4.66 9.98
C GLY A 747 35.98 5.37 9.03
N ILE A 748 35.96 6.70 9.03
CA ILE A 748 35.12 7.52 8.15
C ILE A 748 35.99 8.11 7.04
N PRO A 749 35.84 7.64 5.78
CA PRO A 749 36.56 8.23 4.65
C PRO A 749 35.95 9.58 4.28
N VAL A 750 36.78 10.56 4.04
CA VAL A 750 36.42 11.90 3.59
C VAL A 750 37.00 12.13 2.21
N THR A 751 36.13 12.38 1.22
CA THR A 751 36.52 12.79 -0.15
C THR A 751 36.32 14.28 -0.30
N VAL A 752 37.23 14.95 -0.98
CA VAL A 752 37.18 16.41 -1.19
C VAL A 752 37.33 16.68 -2.68
N GLU A 753 36.45 17.47 -3.24
CA GLU A 753 36.42 17.89 -4.64
C GLU A 753 36.40 19.42 -4.72
N GLY A 754 37.13 19.99 -5.65
CA GLY A 754 37.10 21.43 -5.91
C GLY A 754 37.82 22.27 -4.85
N ILE A 755 38.76 21.72 -4.07
CA ILE A 755 39.49 22.50 -3.04
C ILE A 755 40.29 23.65 -3.68
N GLU A 756 40.70 23.52 -4.94
CA GLU A 756 41.37 24.50 -5.76
C GLU A 756 40.52 25.73 -6.07
N HIS A 757 39.20 25.65 -5.91
CA HIS A 757 38.31 26.78 -6.09
C HIS A 757 38.34 27.79 -4.91
N ILE A 758 39.00 27.44 -3.79
CA ILE A 758 39.20 28.38 -2.68
C ILE A 758 40.34 29.33 -3.09
N PRO A 759 40.06 30.62 -3.22
CA PRO A 759 41.07 31.60 -3.61
C PRO A 759 42.21 31.70 -2.59
N ASP A 760 43.44 31.95 -3.08
CA ASP A 760 44.57 32.34 -2.23
C ASP A 760 44.34 33.73 -1.66
N GLY A 761 43.65 33.82 -0.53
CA GLY A 761 43.29 35.08 0.10
C GLY A 761 41.96 35.09 0.84
N ASN A 762 41.22 36.17 0.75
CA ASN A 762 39.98 36.34 1.47
C ASN A 762 38.80 35.84 0.66
N ALA A 763 37.93 35.01 1.26
CA ALA A 763 36.66 34.60 0.68
C ALA A 763 35.64 34.34 1.76
N VAL A 764 34.37 34.39 1.38
CA VAL A 764 33.24 33.93 2.19
C VAL A 764 32.82 32.54 1.67
N ILE A 765 33.05 31.51 2.47
CA ILE A 765 32.66 30.15 2.12
C ILE A 765 31.32 29.84 2.81
N VAL A 766 30.36 29.36 2.07
CA VAL A 766 29.04 29.00 2.59
C VAL A 766 28.75 27.52 2.40
N PHE A 767 28.40 26.84 3.48
CA PHE A 767 28.06 25.39 3.48
C PHE A 767 26.62 25.15 3.94
N ASN A 768 26.04 24.05 3.45
CA ASN A 768 24.83 23.50 4.10
C ASN A 768 25.17 22.99 5.50
N HIS A 769 24.16 23.01 6.41
CA HIS A 769 24.32 22.56 7.79
C HIS A 769 23.45 21.33 8.05
N ALA A 770 24.04 20.19 8.27
CA ALA A 770 23.36 18.91 8.34
C ALA A 770 23.58 18.16 9.65
N SER A 771 24.67 18.48 10.41
CA SER A 771 25.04 17.74 11.62
C SER A 771 25.96 18.57 12.55
N TYR A 772 26.00 18.22 13.82
CA TYR A 772 27.01 18.72 14.77
C TYR A 772 28.45 18.43 14.33
N THR A 773 28.66 17.44 13.50
CA THR A 773 29.97 16.99 13.00
C THR A 773 30.49 17.82 11.83
N ASP A 774 29.67 18.70 11.22
CA ASP A 774 30.05 19.49 10.06
C ASP A 774 31.30 20.33 10.33
N ALA A 775 31.39 20.98 11.50
CA ALA A 775 32.53 21.76 11.89
C ALA A 775 33.82 20.94 12.04
N ILE A 776 33.72 19.69 12.51
CA ILE A 776 34.86 18.76 12.64
C ILE A 776 35.38 18.38 11.25
N VAL A 777 34.47 18.05 10.33
CA VAL A 777 34.79 17.68 8.96
C VAL A 777 35.46 18.86 8.24
N LEU A 778 34.88 20.06 8.34
CA LEU A 778 35.45 21.26 7.72
C LEU A 778 36.78 21.65 8.33
N ALA A 779 36.99 21.49 9.64
CA ALA A 779 38.29 21.70 10.29
C ALA A 779 39.37 20.75 9.79
N ALA A 780 38.99 19.51 9.40
CA ALA A 780 39.92 18.53 8.82
C ALA A 780 40.32 18.85 7.36
N VAL A 781 39.42 19.52 6.61
CA VAL A 781 39.53 19.70 5.16
C VAL A 781 40.04 21.07 4.77
N LEU A 782 39.47 22.14 5.33
CA LEU A 782 39.76 23.51 4.89
C LEU A 782 41.23 23.93 5.11
N PRO A 783 41.84 24.64 4.16
CA PRO A 783 43.22 25.15 4.29
C PRO A 783 43.27 26.39 5.19
N GLY A 784 44.44 26.83 5.56
CA GLY A 784 44.70 28.06 6.28
C GLY A 784 44.13 28.14 7.70
N GLU A 785 43.63 29.30 8.07
CA GLU A 785 43.07 29.58 9.39
C GLU A 785 41.62 30.08 9.26
N PRO A 786 40.64 29.19 8.91
CA PRO A 786 39.28 29.60 8.66
C PRO A 786 38.63 30.21 9.91
N ALA A 787 37.88 31.30 9.72
CA ALA A 787 37.10 31.95 10.75
C ALA A 787 35.64 31.48 10.65
N PHE A 788 35.22 30.56 11.51
CA PHE A 788 33.84 30.13 11.58
C PHE A 788 32.97 31.18 12.23
N VAL A 789 31.72 31.29 11.76
CA VAL A 789 30.71 32.14 12.38
C VAL A 789 29.75 31.26 13.16
N ALA A 790 29.70 31.44 14.48
CA ALA A 790 28.96 30.61 15.42
C ALA A 790 27.96 31.43 16.26
N LYS A 791 27.02 30.74 16.91
CA LYS A 791 26.04 31.32 17.81
C LYS A 791 26.71 31.87 19.07
N LYS A 792 26.21 33.00 19.58
CA LYS A 792 26.74 33.68 20.78
C LYS A 792 26.64 32.78 22.02
N GLU A 793 25.60 31.96 22.16
CA GLU A 793 25.41 31.06 23.30
C GLU A 793 26.57 30.06 23.46
N LEU A 794 27.24 29.71 22.37
CA LEU A 794 28.44 28.87 22.42
C LEU A 794 29.62 29.56 23.09
N SER A 795 29.66 30.88 23.10
CA SER A 795 30.70 31.64 23.77
C SER A 795 30.60 31.58 25.29
N GLU A 796 29.44 31.33 25.87
CA GLU A 796 29.14 31.25 27.28
C GLU A 796 29.53 29.91 27.89
N GLN A 797 29.65 28.87 27.06
CA GLN A 797 30.10 27.56 27.53
C GLN A 797 31.59 27.57 27.88
N PHE A 798 31.94 27.26 29.13
CA PHE A 798 33.29 27.39 29.68
C PHE A 798 34.37 26.73 28.83
N PHE A 799 34.20 25.45 28.47
CA PHE A 799 35.20 24.72 27.70
C PHE A 799 35.16 25.01 26.20
N ALA A 800 33.94 24.97 25.60
CA ALA A 800 33.75 25.21 24.17
C ALA A 800 34.04 26.69 23.82
N GLY A 801 33.53 27.62 24.59
CA GLY A 801 33.76 29.05 24.37
C GLY A 801 35.24 29.45 24.47
N ALA A 802 36.02 28.88 25.39
CA ALA A 802 37.45 29.11 25.50
C ALA A 802 38.23 28.58 24.27
N LEU A 803 37.91 27.37 23.80
CA LEU A 803 38.48 26.78 22.59
C LEU A 803 38.16 27.65 21.34
N LEU A 804 36.89 27.95 21.13
CA LEU A 804 36.42 28.69 19.94
C LEU A 804 36.99 30.10 19.86
N ARG A 805 37.05 30.83 20.99
CA ARG A 805 37.71 32.14 21.04
C ARG A 805 39.19 32.08 20.65
N ARG A 806 39.90 31.06 21.13
CA ARG A 806 41.34 30.90 20.83
C ARG A 806 41.63 30.46 19.39
N LEU A 807 40.62 29.86 18.71
CA LEU A 807 40.65 29.56 17.28
C LEU A 807 40.23 30.72 16.39
N GLY A 808 39.78 31.82 16.98
CA GLY A 808 39.36 33.02 16.24
C GLY A 808 37.98 32.86 15.60
N VAL A 809 37.12 32.03 16.20
CA VAL A 809 35.70 31.91 15.82
C VAL A 809 34.96 33.19 16.16
N GLN A 810 34.07 33.63 15.27
CA GLN A 810 33.25 34.83 15.46
C GLN A 810 31.89 34.44 15.98
N PHE A 811 31.39 35.17 16.98
CA PHE A 811 30.09 34.94 17.60
C PHE A 811 29.10 36.00 17.15
N VAL A 812 27.90 35.58 16.74
CA VAL A 812 26.87 36.47 16.23
C VAL A 812 25.56 36.25 16.98
N GLU A 813 24.96 37.37 17.44
CA GLU A 813 23.62 37.41 18.04
C GLU A 813 22.56 37.30 16.93
N ARG A 814 21.50 36.53 17.17
CA ARG A 814 20.46 36.28 16.14
C ARG A 814 19.10 36.89 16.45
N PHE A 815 18.83 37.16 17.71
CA PHE A 815 17.49 37.55 18.17
C PHE A 815 17.38 39.04 18.48
N ASP A 816 18.48 39.75 18.67
CA ASP A 816 18.51 41.18 18.85
C ASP A 816 18.97 41.89 17.56
N ALA A 817 18.07 42.64 16.93
CA ALA A 817 18.34 43.32 15.67
C ALA A 817 19.46 44.38 15.77
N ALA A 818 19.61 45.08 16.91
CA ALA A 818 20.63 46.08 17.11
C ALA A 818 22.02 45.43 17.34
N ALA A 819 22.06 44.36 18.16
CA ALA A 819 23.27 43.61 18.42
C ALA A 819 23.72 42.87 17.16
N SER A 820 22.78 42.27 16.38
CA SER A 820 23.06 41.62 15.11
C SER A 820 23.66 42.54 14.05
N LEU A 821 23.29 43.83 14.04
CA LEU A 821 23.86 44.82 13.10
C LEU A 821 25.30 45.18 13.48
N ALA A 822 25.60 45.35 14.78
CA ALA A 822 26.95 45.60 15.29
C ALA A 822 27.88 44.40 15.06
N ASP A 823 27.40 43.18 15.28
CA ASP A 823 28.16 41.95 15.06
C ASP A 823 28.44 41.74 13.57
N ALA A 824 27.50 42.06 12.67
CA ALA A 824 27.69 42.00 11.23
C ALA A 824 28.79 43.01 10.78
N GLN A 825 28.83 44.21 11.39
CA GLN A 825 29.85 45.21 11.10
C GLN A 825 31.25 44.79 11.55
N ALA A 826 31.35 44.17 12.75
CA ALA A 826 32.60 43.58 13.26
C ALA A 826 33.13 42.45 12.36
N VAL A 827 32.25 41.60 11.83
CA VAL A 827 32.61 40.51 10.86
C VAL A 827 33.06 41.12 9.54
N THR A 828 32.41 42.19 9.04
CA THR A 828 32.81 42.91 7.83
C THR A 828 34.19 43.54 7.95
N ASP A 829 34.49 44.16 9.09
CA ASP A 829 35.80 44.78 9.34
C ASP A 829 36.92 43.73 9.45
N MET A 830 36.61 42.54 9.97
CA MET A 830 37.58 41.46 9.99
C MET A 830 37.75 40.77 8.63
N ALA A 831 36.69 40.70 7.83
CA ALA A 831 36.75 40.18 6.48
C ALA A 831 37.74 40.98 5.61
N ARG A 832 37.91 42.26 5.86
CA ARG A 832 38.92 43.14 5.22
C ARG A 832 40.36 42.82 5.62
N ARG A 833 40.57 42.04 6.74
CA ARG A 833 41.95 41.79 7.31
C ARG A 833 42.57 40.49 6.83
N GLY A 834 42.01 39.77 5.83
CA GLY A 834 42.76 38.69 5.17
C GLY A 834 42.50 37.29 5.66
N ARG A 835 41.24 36.92 6.02
CA ARG A 835 40.91 35.53 6.45
C ARG A 835 39.77 34.93 5.63
N LEU A 836 39.76 33.60 5.55
CA LEU A 836 38.61 32.80 5.02
C LEU A 836 37.48 32.77 6.05
N PHE A 837 36.30 33.21 5.70
CA PHE A 837 35.12 33.13 6.55
C PHE A 837 34.22 31.92 6.16
N VAL A 838 33.78 31.16 7.16
CA VAL A 838 32.92 29.97 6.96
C VAL A 838 31.57 30.23 7.63
N PHE A 839 30.52 30.20 6.82
CA PHE A 839 29.16 30.38 7.26
C PHE A 839 28.30 29.15 6.98
N PHE A 840 27.37 28.91 7.88
CA PHE A 840 26.23 28.02 7.65
C PHE A 840 24.98 28.91 7.51
N PRO A 841 24.64 29.32 6.27
CA PRO A 841 23.60 30.33 6.05
C PRO A 841 22.19 29.83 6.39
N GLU A 842 21.96 28.53 6.53
CA GLU A 842 20.74 27.97 7.07
C GLU A 842 20.49 28.32 8.54
N GLY A 843 21.57 28.59 9.25
CA GLY A 843 21.55 29.06 10.64
C GLY A 843 21.20 27.98 11.66
N THR A 844 20.63 26.87 11.25
CA THR A 844 20.31 25.70 12.07
C THR A 844 20.24 24.49 11.16
N PHE A 845 20.23 23.31 11.73
CA PHE A 845 19.93 22.07 10.99
C PHE A 845 18.77 21.35 11.65
N THR A 846 18.06 20.55 10.86
CA THR A 846 16.90 19.79 11.29
C THR A 846 17.14 18.29 11.07
N ARG A 847 16.33 17.44 11.72
CA ARG A 847 16.32 15.99 11.46
C ARG A 847 15.90 15.66 10.03
N ARG A 848 15.08 16.52 9.42
CA ARG A 848 14.59 16.36 8.06
C ARG A 848 15.74 16.55 7.07
N ALA A 849 15.87 15.62 6.12
CA ALA A 849 16.78 15.77 5.01
C ALA A 849 16.26 16.89 4.07
N GLY A 850 17.15 17.81 3.72
CA GLY A 850 16.85 18.88 2.79
C GLY A 850 17.56 20.19 3.11
N LEU A 851 17.76 21.03 2.08
CA LEU A 851 18.43 22.32 2.16
C LEU A 851 17.40 23.41 2.53
N LEU A 852 17.58 24.03 3.69
CA LEU A 852 16.71 25.10 4.19
C LEU A 852 16.93 26.42 3.43
N GLY A 853 16.09 27.42 3.72
CA GLY A 853 16.27 28.80 3.27
C GLY A 853 17.54 29.43 3.86
N PHE A 854 18.23 30.27 3.09
CA PHE A 854 19.47 30.95 3.52
C PHE A 854 19.20 32.35 4.09
N TYR A 855 19.85 32.65 5.20
CA TYR A 855 19.90 34.01 5.75
C TYR A 855 20.90 34.88 4.98
N LEU A 856 20.65 36.19 4.95
CA LEU A 856 21.43 37.15 4.18
C LEU A 856 22.78 37.50 4.78
N GLY A 857 23.08 37.20 6.04
CA GLY A 857 24.28 37.69 6.76
C GLY A 857 25.60 37.42 6.03
N ALA A 858 25.84 36.25 5.53
CA ALA A 858 27.05 35.89 4.78
C ALA A 858 27.16 36.71 3.48
N PHE A 859 26.06 36.86 2.75
CA PHE A 859 25.98 37.53 1.46
C PHE A 859 26.09 39.03 1.58
N LYS A 860 25.60 39.59 2.70
CA LYS A 860 25.81 41.00 3.06
C LYS A 860 27.31 41.28 3.26
N VAL A 861 28.00 40.49 4.08
CA VAL A 861 29.44 40.61 4.28
C VAL A 861 30.18 40.52 2.95
N ALA A 862 29.86 39.57 2.11
CA ALA A 862 30.50 39.40 0.79
C ALA A 862 30.26 40.60 -0.14
N ALA A 863 29.02 41.08 -0.24
CA ALA A 863 28.69 42.24 -1.08
C ALA A 863 29.36 43.57 -0.60
N GLU A 864 29.34 43.86 0.70
CA GLU A 864 29.95 45.06 1.27
C GLU A 864 31.48 45.06 1.19
N THR A 865 32.11 43.88 1.18
CA THR A 865 33.58 43.76 1.10
C THR A 865 34.10 43.48 -0.28
N GLY A 866 33.23 43.14 -1.25
CA GLY A 866 33.61 42.71 -2.60
C GLY A 866 34.25 41.34 -2.64
N LEU A 867 34.15 40.51 -1.56
CA LEU A 867 34.75 39.19 -1.50
C LEU A 867 33.94 38.16 -2.27
N PRO A 868 34.58 37.20 -2.93
CA PRO A 868 33.90 36.12 -3.60
C PRO A 868 33.20 35.22 -2.58
N VAL A 869 32.02 34.71 -2.95
CA VAL A 869 31.32 33.67 -2.22
C VAL A 869 31.64 32.31 -2.85
N VAL A 870 32.18 31.41 -2.06
CA VAL A 870 32.49 30.04 -2.48
C VAL A 870 31.45 29.09 -1.91
N PRO A 871 30.57 28.50 -2.75
CA PRO A 871 29.56 27.55 -2.29
C PRO A 871 30.19 26.18 -2.03
N GLY A 872 29.93 25.59 -0.88
CA GLY A 872 30.37 24.26 -0.50
C GLY A 872 29.21 23.36 -0.08
N ALA A 873 29.24 22.11 -0.51
CA ALA A 873 28.24 21.11 -0.15
C ALA A 873 28.85 19.99 0.68
N LEU A 874 28.20 19.70 1.83
CA LEU A 874 28.54 18.58 2.72
C LEU A 874 27.51 17.46 2.54
N ARG A 875 27.98 16.23 2.30
CA ARG A 875 27.15 15.03 2.21
C ARG A 875 27.66 13.98 3.18
N GLY A 876 26.73 13.20 3.75
CA GLY A 876 27.04 12.06 4.64
C GLY A 876 27.06 12.42 6.12
N THR A 877 27.29 13.67 6.52
CA THR A 877 27.34 14.09 7.94
C THR A 877 26.01 13.90 8.65
N ARG A 878 24.87 14.17 7.99
CA ARG A 878 23.51 13.91 8.51
C ARG A 878 23.29 12.42 8.76
N THR A 879 23.76 11.56 7.86
CA THR A 879 23.64 10.10 8.02
C THR A 879 24.60 9.57 9.09
N MET A 880 25.78 10.19 9.22
CA MET A 880 26.76 9.83 10.22
C MET A 880 26.27 10.10 11.64
N LEU A 881 25.73 11.28 11.91
CA LEU A 881 25.15 11.66 13.21
C LEU A 881 23.98 12.63 12.99
N ARG A 882 22.75 12.14 13.10
CA ARG A 882 21.54 12.97 13.02
C ARG A 882 21.38 13.83 14.27
N GLY A 883 20.72 14.97 14.10
CA GLY A 883 20.35 15.83 15.24
C GLY A 883 19.56 15.02 16.28
N ASP A 884 19.88 15.25 17.56
CA ASP A 884 19.28 14.59 18.74
C ASP A 884 19.44 13.06 18.81
N GLN A 885 20.38 12.47 18.04
CA GLN A 885 20.73 11.06 18.15
C GLN A 885 22.14 10.91 18.71
N TRP A 886 22.34 9.85 19.53
CA TRP A 886 23.63 9.53 20.15
C TRP A 886 24.35 8.35 19.49
N PHE A 887 23.74 7.73 18.43
CA PHE A 887 24.30 6.60 17.74
C PHE A 887 24.88 7.01 16.39
N PRO A 888 26.22 7.19 16.29
CA PRO A 888 26.89 7.49 15.03
C PRO A 888 26.92 6.26 14.12
N ARG A 889 26.91 6.51 12.81
CA ARG A 889 26.97 5.47 11.77
C ARG A 889 28.23 5.66 10.90
N ARG A 890 28.82 4.57 10.46
CA ARG A 890 29.88 4.63 9.45
C ARG A 890 29.27 5.03 8.12
N THR A 891 29.63 6.23 7.65
CA THR A 891 29.15 6.74 6.37
C THR A 891 30.28 7.52 5.72
N PRO A 892 30.58 7.31 4.42
CA PRO A 892 31.53 8.13 3.71
C PRO A 892 31.00 9.58 3.64
N ILE A 893 31.91 10.53 3.80
CA ILE A 893 31.64 11.95 3.73
C ILE A 893 32.22 12.50 2.44
N SER A 894 31.47 13.33 1.72
CA SER A 894 32.01 14.11 0.62
C SER A 894 31.84 15.60 0.88
N VAL A 895 32.90 16.36 0.56
CA VAL A 895 32.94 17.83 0.60
C VAL A 895 33.17 18.28 -0.82
N ALA A 896 32.20 18.95 -1.43
CA ALA A 896 32.31 19.48 -2.79
C ALA A 896 32.32 21.01 -2.73
N ILE A 897 33.36 21.65 -3.22
CA ILE A 897 33.57 23.09 -3.27
C ILE A 897 33.32 23.58 -4.70
N GLY A 898 32.38 24.51 -4.84
CA GLY A 898 32.03 25.09 -6.13
C GLY A 898 32.89 26.29 -6.49
N GLU A 899 32.75 26.77 -7.74
CA GLU A 899 33.43 27.95 -8.21
C GLU A 899 33.04 29.21 -7.43
N PRO A 900 33.97 30.17 -7.26
CA PRO A 900 33.70 31.44 -6.60
C PRO A 900 32.66 32.29 -7.36
N ILE A 901 31.68 32.81 -6.66
CA ILE A 901 30.68 33.73 -7.19
C ILE A 901 31.05 35.16 -6.76
N ILE A 902 31.30 36.03 -7.71
CA ILE A 902 31.69 37.41 -7.48
C ILE A 902 30.44 38.27 -7.25
N PRO A 903 30.34 39.07 -6.18
CA PRO A 903 29.23 40.02 -5.97
C PRO A 903 29.10 41.00 -7.15
N SER A 904 27.89 41.17 -7.67
CA SER A 904 27.59 42.11 -8.78
C SER A 904 27.35 43.56 -8.32
N GLY A 905 27.26 43.79 -7.00
CA GLY A 905 26.96 45.08 -6.38
C GLY A 905 26.87 45.01 -4.87
N THR A 906 26.55 46.12 -4.23
CA THR A 906 26.41 46.24 -2.77
C THR A 906 24.97 46.47 -2.33
N ASP A 907 24.04 46.56 -3.26
CA ASP A 907 22.63 46.79 -3.00
C ASP A 907 21.90 45.51 -2.55
N PHE A 908 20.69 45.65 -2.05
CA PHE A 908 19.90 44.53 -1.54
C PHE A 908 19.57 43.47 -2.64
N SER A 909 19.39 43.96 -3.89
CA SER A 909 19.11 43.04 -5.03
C SER A 909 20.31 42.16 -5.35
N ALA A 910 21.53 42.73 -5.34
CA ALA A 910 22.79 42.02 -5.53
C ALA A 910 23.00 40.96 -4.40
N MET A 911 22.68 41.28 -3.15
CA MET A 911 22.76 40.36 -2.04
C MET A 911 21.79 39.15 -2.21
N LEU A 912 20.55 39.39 -2.65
CA LEU A 912 19.59 38.35 -2.96
C LEU A 912 20.06 37.46 -4.12
N ALA A 913 20.51 38.08 -5.20
CA ALA A 913 21.02 37.33 -6.36
C ALA A 913 22.21 36.42 -5.99
N LEU A 914 23.12 36.94 -5.16
CA LEU A 914 24.28 36.19 -4.65
C LEU A 914 23.90 35.03 -3.75
N ARG A 915 22.90 35.24 -2.86
CA ARG A 915 22.33 34.20 -2.00
C ARG A 915 21.71 33.07 -2.84
N ASP A 916 20.90 33.47 -3.82
CA ASP A 916 20.14 32.48 -4.64
C ASP A 916 21.08 31.67 -5.56
N ALA A 917 22.10 32.34 -6.13
CA ALA A 917 23.14 31.66 -6.91
C ALA A 917 23.96 30.66 -6.08
N ALA A 918 24.41 31.09 -4.90
CA ALA A 918 25.15 30.21 -3.98
C ALA A 918 24.30 29.04 -3.50
N ARG A 919 23.03 29.30 -3.18
CA ARG A 919 22.08 28.25 -2.76
C ARG A 919 21.81 27.25 -3.88
N ALA A 920 21.58 27.71 -5.09
CA ALA A 920 21.40 26.82 -6.27
C ALA A 920 22.65 25.95 -6.51
N ALA A 921 23.85 26.51 -6.38
CA ALA A 921 25.11 25.78 -6.53
C ALA A 921 25.28 24.68 -5.46
N ILE A 922 24.85 24.92 -4.23
CA ILE A 922 24.86 23.94 -3.13
C ILE A 922 23.78 22.88 -3.35
N LEU A 923 22.56 23.28 -3.71
CA LEU A 923 21.44 22.38 -3.95
C LEU A 923 21.76 21.34 -5.04
N ALA A 924 22.43 21.77 -6.11
CA ALA A 924 22.85 20.90 -7.19
C ALA A 924 23.84 19.79 -6.76
N ARG A 925 24.56 19.99 -5.64
CA ARG A 925 25.64 19.11 -5.15
C ARG A 925 25.29 18.34 -3.88
N VAL A 926 24.36 18.85 -3.05
CA VAL A 926 24.06 18.27 -1.74
C VAL A 926 23.30 16.93 -1.83
N GLY A 927 22.52 16.71 -2.92
CA GLY A 927 21.73 15.49 -3.12
C GLY A 927 20.58 15.34 -2.12
N GLU A 928 20.13 16.44 -1.52
CA GLU A 928 18.98 16.52 -0.62
C GLU A 928 17.88 17.40 -1.25
N PRO A 929 16.58 17.21 -0.88
CA PRO A 929 15.47 17.99 -1.45
C PRO A 929 15.56 19.48 -1.08
N ASP A 930 14.93 20.33 -1.89
CA ASP A 930 14.78 21.74 -1.63
C ASP A 930 13.68 22.02 -0.59
N LEU A 931 14.05 22.63 0.53
CA LEU A 931 13.13 23.03 1.60
C LEU A 931 13.10 24.56 1.76
N GLY A 932 13.59 25.35 0.79
CA GLY A 932 13.72 26.80 0.89
C GLY A 932 12.41 27.57 0.98
N GLY A 933 11.28 26.99 0.57
CA GLY A 933 9.94 27.57 0.67
C GLY A 933 9.21 27.30 2.00
N LEU A 934 9.81 26.55 2.91
CA LEU A 934 9.20 26.23 4.19
C LEU A 934 9.54 27.31 5.23
N GLU A 935 8.54 27.75 6.00
CA GLU A 935 8.79 28.59 7.18
C GLU A 935 9.70 27.84 8.17
N LYS A 936 10.67 28.58 8.73
CA LYS A 936 11.58 27.98 9.72
C LYS A 936 10.82 27.58 10.96
N PRO A 937 11.06 26.41 11.53
CA PRO A 937 10.50 26.06 12.83
C PRO A 937 10.95 27.10 13.88
N PRO A 938 10.08 27.49 14.83
CA PRO A 938 10.49 28.30 15.94
C PRO A 938 11.64 27.60 16.68
N SER A 939 12.62 28.38 17.12
CA SER A 939 13.73 27.87 17.94
C SER A 939 13.16 27.12 19.15
N PRO A 940 13.72 25.96 19.54
CA PRO A 940 13.30 25.28 20.75
C PRO A 940 13.46 26.26 21.94
N PRO A 941 12.56 26.22 22.94
CA PRO A 941 12.74 26.97 24.16
C PRO A 941 14.08 26.58 24.81
N ALA A 942 14.75 27.53 25.42
CA ALA A 942 16.10 27.43 25.97
C ALA A 942 16.27 26.33 27.03
#